data_bdafd89314d5374d749984b7ace76b8b
#
_entry.id   bdafd89314d5374d749984b7ace76b8b
#
_cell.length_a   1.000
_cell.length_b   1.000
_cell.length_c   1.000
_cell.angle_alpha   90.00
_cell.angle_beta   90.00
_cell.angle_gamma   90.00
#
_symmetry.space_group_name_H-M   'P 1'
#
loop_
_entity.id
_entity.type
_entity.pdbx_description
1 polymer ?
#
loop_
_entity_poly.entity_id
_entity_poly.type
_entity_poly.pdbx_seq_one_letter_code
_entity_poly.pdbx_strand_id
1 'polypeptide(L)'
;MNRIDFQLGAIAHHCLEVYRGPGQHEYKGRGKNRYGNYKPVEMMFKTDQFFNYIEWYIDVFRDQNYTTLREAWDLYTAYAKLAELNYKLQMPQFREALKDYFDEFKDRAPHPVDGSMTRSVYLGFNGHVYRAPIPETDPQAYSLVLDSTESVLDEMYGGQPAQYANAAGDPKLYWDDGERINKKTGEPFIPKPNQVVSTSLGDLDTTRLHFLKVPPNHIVIDFDLKDENGEKSLELNKAAAAVGFPPTYAEISKSGKGIHLHYIWDGDVSELDNKYSDDIEIKVYNGNGSLRRKLSKCNNAAVATINSGLPYKKEKKVLPRSIVQNEQGLRTTIMKCLRKEVHGGTKPEMEFIKHILDNAYNSGAVYDVSDMEPKIMAFANNSKKHARECYRILAQLQLRSEKTSEDIEPENTTRVEVPDERIIFFDCEVFKNLFVVCWKYQGTSEDSVVRMINPSPAEIANLIKGKLVGFNNRDYDNHILWARILGASNMDLYKLSQRIINDKDHTAKFGEAYNLSYADVYDFASVKMGLKPWEIFLGIKHVESKHPWDEEVPDDKILEIVDYCCNDVNALEKVFDYCHQDFVARQILADLSGLTVNSTNRKHISRILFGMEREPQRKFVYTDLSKEFPGYKFDEYAKGDKSFYKGVAVGEGGYVFGKPGMYRNVAVLDVASMHPTSIIQLNLFGPYTQKFKDLYEARLTIKNLRIALSKGQDEKADNLVNESKLLLGGELWKHVEEIERIQDLKARIQAYKTLETALKLVLNSVYGFTMSKDFRGNTFKDPRNKDNIVAKRGALFMVDLKEFIENLGYEVIHIKTDSVKIANANPAIIQEVIEFGRRYGYEFEHETTYEKICLVNDAVYIAKDGEGWHATGAEFKDPVVFKTLFTGEQLDFKDLCQTKQSRDGSIMYLVDGDHRLQIGRTGLFVPVKKEHGGKLVKFKNEKDYAVPGTKGYYWAEADTIRELSGDAIERMAFEPVQESVPGSGGISDILDMGYFENVVQEAIETVNKFCDFKEFVA
;
A
#
# COMPACT_ATOMS: atom_id res chain seq x y z
N MET A 1 22.37 -1.52 -24.22
CA MET A 1 21.43 -0.45 -24.53
C MET A 1 21.91 0.92 -24.09
N ASN A 2 22.43 1.11 -22.88
CA ASN A 2 22.86 2.44 -22.38
C ASN A 2 23.91 3.18 -23.23
N ARG A 3 24.75 2.47 -24.04
CA ARG A 3 25.69 3.14 -24.97
C ARG A 3 25.06 3.69 -26.25
N ILE A 4 23.90 3.17 -26.65
CA ILE A 4 23.22 3.60 -27.88
C ILE A 4 22.76 5.05 -27.74
N ASP A 5 22.25 5.43 -26.56
CA ASP A 5 21.76 6.79 -26.32
C ASP A 5 22.84 7.85 -26.47
N PHE A 6 24.09 7.54 -26.09
CA PHE A 6 25.25 8.41 -26.27
C PHE A 6 25.81 8.46 -27.70
N GLN A 7 25.39 7.52 -28.56
CA GLN A 7 25.85 7.38 -29.93
C GLN A 7 24.76 7.66 -30.96
N LEU A 8 23.59 8.16 -30.56
CA LEU A 8 22.46 8.40 -31.47
C LEU A 8 22.84 9.27 -32.68
N GLY A 9 23.66 10.30 -32.51
CA GLY A 9 24.14 11.14 -33.58
C GLY A 9 25.02 10.39 -34.58
N ALA A 10 25.96 9.57 -34.09
CA ALA A 10 26.85 8.73 -34.92
C ALA A 10 26.06 7.64 -35.65
N ILE A 11 25.09 7.03 -34.97
CA ILE A 11 24.19 6.01 -35.56
C ILE A 11 23.33 6.67 -36.65
N ALA A 12 22.76 7.84 -36.41
CA ALA A 12 21.96 8.57 -37.38
C ALA A 12 22.80 8.97 -38.60
N HIS A 13 24.03 9.43 -38.40
CA HIS A 13 24.97 9.76 -39.49
C HIS A 13 25.31 8.51 -40.29
N HIS A 14 25.65 7.40 -39.66
CA HIS A 14 25.93 6.16 -40.34
C HIS A 14 24.71 5.63 -41.11
N CYS A 15 23.51 5.67 -40.53
CA CYS A 15 22.28 5.33 -41.23
C CYS A 15 22.06 6.24 -42.47
N LEU A 16 22.37 7.51 -42.35
CA LEU A 16 22.26 8.47 -43.46
C LEU A 16 23.27 8.22 -44.56
N GLU A 17 24.52 7.86 -44.21
CA GLU A 17 25.57 7.44 -45.16
C GLU A 17 25.18 6.19 -45.91
N VAL A 18 24.71 5.16 -45.21
CA VAL A 18 24.17 3.92 -45.81
C VAL A 18 22.98 4.23 -46.70
N TYR A 19 22.08 5.10 -46.30
CA TYR A 19 20.92 5.52 -47.11
C TYR A 19 21.33 6.27 -48.36
N ARG A 20 22.33 7.11 -48.30
CA ARG A 20 22.86 7.91 -49.47
C ARG A 20 23.83 7.14 -50.34
N GLY A 21 24.42 6.04 -49.85
CA GLY A 21 25.39 5.19 -50.53
C GLY A 21 24.79 4.04 -51.34
N PRO A 22 25.56 2.99 -51.63
CA PRO A 22 25.10 1.84 -52.42
C PRO A 22 23.93 1.09 -51.81
N GLY A 23 23.66 1.24 -50.50
CA GLY A 23 22.54 0.68 -49.79
C GLY A 23 21.18 1.28 -50.15
N GLN A 24 21.14 2.40 -50.86
CA GLN A 24 19.86 3.09 -51.27
C GLN A 24 18.94 2.18 -52.11
N HIS A 25 19.51 1.28 -52.87
CA HIS A 25 18.76 0.32 -53.69
C HIS A 25 18.22 -0.88 -52.89
N GLU A 26 18.79 -1.20 -51.75
CA GLU A 26 18.37 -2.30 -50.89
C GLU A 26 17.18 -1.87 -50.05
N TYR A 27 16.98 -0.55 -49.75
CA TYR A 27 15.84 -0.03 -48.99
C TYR A 27 14.53 0.08 -49.78
N LYS A 28 14.59 0.05 -51.12
CA LYS A 28 13.40 0.21 -51.97
C LYS A 28 12.67 -1.04 -52.38
N GLY A 29 13.18 -2.25 -51.99
CA GLY A 29 12.55 -3.53 -52.31
C GLY A 29 11.82 -4.14 -51.12
N ARG A 30 10.52 -4.39 -51.28
CA ARG A 30 9.79 -5.24 -50.34
C ARG A 30 10.46 -6.62 -50.26
N GLY A 31 10.93 -7.03 -49.12
CA GLY A 31 11.31 -8.41 -48.83
C GLY A 31 12.74 -8.83 -49.04
N LYS A 32 13.68 -7.92 -49.42
CA LYS A 32 15.10 -8.27 -49.55
C LYS A 32 16.07 -7.37 -48.80
N ASN A 33 15.57 -6.73 -47.76
CA ASN A 33 16.37 -5.72 -47.06
C ASN A 33 17.03 -6.35 -45.83
N ARG A 34 18.31 -6.64 -45.90
CA ARG A 34 19.12 -7.22 -44.79
C ARG A 34 19.18 -6.33 -43.53
N TYR A 35 18.81 -5.08 -43.62
CA TYR A 35 18.97 -4.13 -42.50
C TYR A 35 17.67 -3.43 -42.06
N GLY A 36 16.58 -3.48 -42.84
CA GLY A 36 15.37 -2.69 -42.59
C GLY A 36 14.60 -3.12 -41.33
N ASN A 37 14.78 -4.36 -40.89
CA ASN A 37 14.07 -4.91 -39.71
C ASN A 37 15.03 -5.48 -38.67
N TYR A 38 16.30 -5.08 -38.67
CA TYR A 38 17.25 -5.59 -37.68
C TYR A 38 16.86 -5.14 -36.26
N LYS A 39 16.47 -6.11 -35.45
CA LYS A 39 16.30 -5.96 -34.01
C LYS A 39 17.19 -7.00 -33.32
N PRO A 40 17.87 -6.65 -32.22
CA PRO A 40 18.58 -7.66 -31.42
C PRO A 40 17.61 -8.78 -31.01
N VAL A 41 18.06 -10.04 -31.10
CA VAL A 41 17.23 -11.22 -30.80
C VAL A 41 16.60 -11.15 -29.42
N GLU A 42 17.33 -10.71 -28.41
CA GLU A 42 16.79 -10.50 -27.07
C GLU A 42 15.66 -9.43 -26.99
N MET A 43 15.72 -8.43 -27.85
CA MET A 43 14.69 -7.42 -27.94
C MET A 43 13.47 -7.98 -28.69
N MET A 44 13.67 -8.82 -29.69
CA MET A 44 12.59 -9.49 -30.41
C MET A 44 11.82 -10.43 -29.48
N PHE A 45 12.47 -11.22 -28.66
CA PHE A 45 11.80 -12.07 -27.64
C PHE A 45 10.91 -11.26 -26.69
N LYS A 46 11.29 -10.02 -26.37
CA LYS A 46 10.52 -9.18 -25.44
C LYS A 46 9.42 -8.35 -26.10
N THR A 47 9.55 -8.04 -27.38
CA THR A 47 8.69 -7.02 -28.03
C THR A 47 7.96 -7.53 -29.27
N ASP A 48 8.36 -8.66 -29.84
CA ASP A 48 7.80 -9.16 -31.09
C ASP A 48 7.11 -10.53 -30.89
N GLN A 49 5.79 -10.48 -30.75
CA GLN A 49 4.96 -11.68 -30.54
C GLN A 49 4.95 -12.60 -31.77
N PHE A 50 5.14 -12.03 -32.97
CA PHE A 50 5.22 -12.84 -34.18
C PHE A 50 6.54 -13.60 -34.29
N PHE A 51 7.63 -12.95 -33.89
CA PHE A 51 8.93 -13.61 -33.75
C PHE A 51 8.87 -14.78 -32.76
N ASN A 52 8.23 -14.60 -31.59
CA ASN A 52 8.07 -15.64 -30.58
C ASN A 52 7.23 -16.83 -31.11
N TYR A 53 6.21 -16.56 -31.93
CA TYR A 53 5.45 -17.60 -32.62
C TYR A 53 6.34 -18.40 -33.58
N ILE A 54 7.16 -17.74 -34.41
CA ILE A 54 8.09 -18.42 -35.33
C ILE A 54 9.12 -19.25 -34.55
N GLU A 55 9.69 -18.72 -33.48
CA GLU A 55 10.64 -19.44 -32.63
C GLU A 55 10.01 -20.68 -31.95
N TRP A 56 8.73 -20.57 -31.55
CA TRP A 56 8.00 -21.68 -30.94
C TRP A 56 7.82 -22.86 -31.89
N TYR A 57 7.60 -22.61 -33.17
CA TYR A 57 7.44 -23.62 -34.22
C TYR A 57 8.63 -23.71 -35.16
N ILE A 58 9.80 -23.24 -34.76
CA ILE A 58 11.00 -23.13 -35.63
C ILE A 58 11.40 -24.48 -36.20
N ASP A 59 11.31 -25.55 -35.43
CA ASP A 59 11.67 -26.88 -35.90
C ASP A 59 10.67 -27.38 -36.93
N VAL A 60 9.36 -27.10 -36.78
CA VAL A 60 8.35 -27.47 -37.77
C VAL A 60 8.62 -26.76 -39.10
N PHE A 61 8.86 -25.44 -39.06
CA PHE A 61 9.13 -24.67 -40.30
C PHE A 61 10.46 -25.05 -40.94
N ARG A 62 11.47 -25.39 -40.14
CA ARG A 62 12.78 -25.85 -40.64
C ARG A 62 12.72 -27.23 -41.27
N ASP A 63 12.04 -28.17 -40.66
CA ASP A 63 11.93 -29.57 -41.15
C ASP A 63 11.07 -29.64 -42.41
N GLN A 64 9.98 -28.91 -42.49
CA GLN A 64 9.11 -28.86 -43.64
C GLN A 64 9.68 -27.99 -44.77
N ASN A 65 10.43 -26.98 -44.46
CA ASN A 65 10.97 -25.97 -45.38
C ASN A 65 9.96 -25.27 -46.30
N TYR A 66 8.69 -25.38 -45.99
CA TYR A 66 7.57 -24.71 -46.63
C TYR A 66 6.41 -24.59 -45.64
N THR A 67 5.41 -23.72 -45.95
CA THR A 67 4.10 -23.71 -45.29
C THR A 67 3.07 -23.06 -46.20
N THR A 68 1.80 -23.33 -45.99
CA THR A 68 0.71 -22.59 -46.58
C THR A 68 0.20 -21.52 -45.57
N LEU A 69 -0.44 -20.47 -46.07
CA LEU A 69 -1.04 -19.46 -45.20
C LEU A 69 -2.02 -20.08 -44.20
N ARG A 70 -2.75 -21.11 -44.59
CA ARG A 70 -3.71 -21.78 -43.72
C ARG A 70 -3.02 -22.56 -42.61
N GLU A 71 -2.04 -23.38 -42.91
CA GLU A 71 -1.28 -24.17 -41.93
C GLU A 71 -0.58 -23.24 -40.94
N ALA A 72 0.13 -22.22 -41.44
CA ALA A 72 0.79 -21.25 -40.59
C ALA A 72 -0.20 -20.48 -39.69
N TRP A 73 -1.38 -20.15 -40.20
CA TRP A 73 -2.44 -19.48 -39.45
C TRP A 73 -3.04 -20.37 -38.35
N ASP A 74 -3.24 -21.66 -38.65
CA ASP A 74 -3.75 -22.64 -37.68
C ASP A 74 -2.74 -22.80 -36.54
N LEU A 75 -1.42 -22.89 -36.83
CA LEU A 75 -0.36 -22.90 -35.86
C LEU A 75 -0.31 -21.58 -35.05
N TYR A 76 -0.46 -20.42 -35.71
CA TYR A 76 -0.49 -19.13 -35.05
C TYR A 76 -1.70 -18.98 -34.10
N THR A 77 -2.83 -19.48 -34.50
CA THR A 77 -4.05 -19.45 -33.68
C THR A 77 -3.89 -20.32 -32.44
N ALA A 78 -3.28 -21.52 -32.60
CA ALA A 78 -2.97 -22.41 -31.50
C ALA A 78 -1.95 -21.75 -30.53
N TYR A 79 -0.88 -21.15 -31.06
CA TYR A 79 0.10 -20.41 -30.28
C TYR A 79 -0.52 -19.24 -29.54
N ALA A 80 -1.35 -18.43 -30.23
CA ALA A 80 -1.99 -17.26 -29.65
C ALA A 80 -2.95 -17.61 -28.50
N LYS A 81 -3.55 -18.81 -28.54
CA LYS A 81 -4.37 -19.35 -27.43
C LYS A 81 -3.49 -19.85 -26.29
N LEU A 82 -2.40 -20.57 -26.60
CA LEU A 82 -1.47 -21.11 -25.60
C LEU A 82 -0.70 -20.01 -24.87
N ALA A 83 -0.27 -18.97 -25.61
CA ALA A 83 0.49 -17.85 -25.10
C ALA A 83 -0.38 -16.70 -24.57
N GLU A 84 -1.71 -16.89 -24.56
CA GLU A 84 -2.71 -15.91 -24.08
C GLU A 84 -2.48 -14.50 -24.63
N LEU A 85 -2.24 -14.41 -25.95
CA LEU A 85 -1.92 -13.13 -26.58
C LEU A 85 -3.05 -12.11 -26.46
N ASN A 86 -2.79 -11.00 -25.82
CA ASN A 86 -3.75 -9.89 -25.67
C ASN A 86 -4.09 -9.21 -27.02
N TYR A 87 -3.19 -9.28 -27.98
CA TYR A 87 -3.37 -8.70 -29.30
C TYR A 87 -2.96 -9.70 -30.38
N LYS A 88 -3.91 -10.10 -31.24
CA LYS A 88 -3.67 -11.05 -32.35
C LYS A 88 -3.55 -10.29 -33.66
N LEU A 89 -2.56 -10.66 -34.47
CA LEU A 89 -2.47 -10.11 -35.82
C LEU A 89 -3.72 -10.50 -36.63
N GLN A 90 -4.21 -9.58 -37.43
CA GLN A 90 -5.24 -9.86 -38.41
C GLN A 90 -4.64 -10.63 -39.59
N MET A 91 -5.43 -11.48 -40.25
CA MET A 91 -4.96 -12.34 -41.35
C MET A 91 -4.13 -11.59 -42.44
N PRO A 92 -4.47 -10.36 -42.88
CA PRO A 92 -3.63 -9.62 -43.83
C PRO A 92 -2.28 -9.26 -43.29
N GLN A 93 -2.20 -8.85 -42.03
CA GLN A 93 -0.93 -8.49 -41.34
C GLN A 93 -0.06 -9.74 -41.11
N PHE A 94 -0.69 -10.85 -40.72
CA PHE A 94 -0.04 -12.12 -40.53
C PHE A 94 0.55 -12.64 -41.86
N ARG A 95 -0.20 -12.53 -42.96
CA ARG A 95 0.25 -12.91 -44.30
C ARG A 95 1.50 -12.15 -44.74
N GLU A 96 1.57 -10.84 -44.46
CA GLU A 96 2.72 -10.03 -44.83
C GLU A 96 3.92 -10.33 -43.91
N ALA A 97 3.70 -10.47 -42.59
CA ALA A 97 4.76 -10.79 -41.64
C ALA A 97 5.39 -12.15 -41.89
N LEU A 98 4.61 -13.12 -42.35
CA LEU A 98 5.12 -14.47 -42.64
C LEU A 98 6.10 -14.49 -43.84
N LYS A 99 5.95 -13.54 -44.80
CA LYS A 99 6.85 -13.43 -45.96
C LYS A 99 8.30 -13.14 -45.59
N ASP A 100 8.53 -12.51 -44.45
CA ASP A 100 9.86 -12.15 -43.98
C ASP A 100 10.69 -13.34 -43.52
N TYR A 101 10.04 -14.49 -43.31
CA TYR A 101 10.66 -15.73 -42.82
C TYR A 101 10.82 -16.84 -43.87
N PHE A 102 10.44 -16.54 -45.12
CA PHE A 102 10.56 -17.46 -46.24
C PHE A 102 11.17 -16.75 -47.44
N ASP A 103 11.97 -17.49 -48.21
CA ASP A 103 12.69 -16.95 -49.39
C ASP A 103 11.75 -16.61 -50.54
N GLU A 104 10.68 -17.37 -50.71
CA GLU A 104 9.75 -17.21 -51.84
C GLU A 104 8.31 -17.34 -51.37
N PHE A 105 7.46 -16.40 -51.85
CA PHE A 105 6.01 -16.44 -51.70
C PHE A 105 5.36 -16.60 -53.09
N LYS A 106 4.46 -17.59 -53.18
CA LYS A 106 3.63 -17.80 -54.38
C LYS A 106 2.16 -17.68 -54.07
N ASP A 107 1.42 -16.82 -54.79
CA ASP A 107 -0.04 -16.70 -54.62
C ASP A 107 -0.79 -17.99 -54.93
N ARG A 108 -0.26 -18.81 -55.80
CA ARG A 108 -0.78 -20.11 -56.17
C ARG A 108 0.33 -21.03 -56.62
N ALA A 109 0.48 -22.18 -56.01
CA ALA A 109 1.48 -23.18 -56.35
C ALA A 109 1.00 -24.61 -56.00
N PRO A 110 1.60 -25.66 -56.60
CA PRO A 110 1.37 -27.04 -56.14
C PRO A 110 1.83 -27.17 -54.69
N HIS A 111 1.00 -27.82 -53.86
CA HIS A 111 1.38 -28.13 -52.48
C HIS A 111 2.56 -29.12 -52.49
N PRO A 112 3.66 -28.85 -51.72
CA PRO A 112 4.86 -29.65 -51.81
C PRO A 112 4.72 -31.14 -51.49
N VAL A 113 3.69 -31.54 -50.72
CA VAL A 113 3.51 -32.94 -50.29
C VAL A 113 2.56 -33.68 -51.24
N ASP A 114 1.43 -33.12 -51.58
CA ASP A 114 0.35 -33.83 -52.32
C ASP A 114 0.15 -33.34 -53.79
N GLY A 115 0.88 -32.29 -54.17
CA GLY A 115 0.81 -31.74 -55.53
C GLY A 115 -0.51 -30.98 -55.86
N SER A 116 -1.45 -30.85 -54.93
CA SER A 116 -2.66 -30.10 -55.10
C SER A 116 -2.43 -28.62 -55.29
N MET A 117 -3.15 -27.97 -56.22
CA MET A 117 -3.00 -26.52 -56.45
C MET A 117 -3.56 -25.73 -55.27
N THR A 118 -2.70 -25.20 -54.43
CA THR A 118 -3.08 -24.41 -53.23
C THR A 118 -2.72 -22.92 -53.36
N ARG A 119 -3.36 -22.08 -52.51
CA ARG A 119 -3.12 -20.63 -52.51
C ARG A 119 -2.19 -20.24 -51.37
N SER A 120 -1.38 -19.20 -51.59
CA SER A 120 -0.52 -18.56 -50.58
C SER A 120 0.48 -19.54 -49.97
N VAL A 121 1.40 -20.04 -50.79
CA VAL A 121 2.48 -20.96 -50.40
C VAL A 121 3.78 -20.19 -50.17
N TYR A 122 4.44 -20.50 -49.06
CA TYR A 122 5.71 -19.98 -48.66
C TYR A 122 6.77 -21.09 -48.76
N LEU A 123 7.89 -20.82 -49.41
CA LEU A 123 8.93 -21.80 -49.69
C LEU A 123 10.30 -21.26 -49.21
N GLY A 124 11.15 -22.19 -48.74
CA GLY A 124 12.48 -21.86 -48.29
C GLY A 124 12.47 -21.12 -46.95
N PHE A 125 12.31 -21.85 -45.84
CA PHE A 125 12.32 -21.26 -44.53
C PHE A 125 13.71 -20.70 -44.19
N ASN A 126 13.82 -19.41 -43.96
CA ASN A 126 15.09 -18.72 -43.72
C ASN A 126 15.18 -18.05 -42.33
N GLY A 127 14.45 -18.50 -41.37
CA GLY A 127 14.22 -17.94 -40.02
C GLY A 127 15.43 -17.40 -39.25
N HIS A 128 16.61 -17.50 -39.83
CA HIS A 128 17.86 -16.97 -39.23
C HIS A 128 18.60 -15.95 -40.11
N VAL A 129 18.08 -15.56 -41.25
CA VAL A 129 18.74 -14.58 -42.15
C VAL A 129 19.02 -13.24 -41.47
N TYR A 130 18.20 -12.89 -40.48
CA TYR A 130 18.37 -11.65 -39.67
C TYR A 130 19.24 -11.86 -38.41
N ARG A 131 19.69 -13.07 -38.15
CA ARG A 131 20.76 -13.31 -37.20
C ARG A 131 22.12 -13.13 -37.91
N ALA A 132 22.42 -11.89 -38.31
CA ALA A 132 23.78 -11.57 -38.61
C ALA A 132 24.63 -12.04 -37.41
N PRO A 133 25.73 -12.80 -37.59
CA PRO A 133 26.63 -13.06 -36.49
C PRO A 133 26.98 -11.68 -35.95
N ILE A 134 26.59 -11.43 -34.70
CA ILE A 134 27.16 -10.34 -33.94
C ILE A 134 28.66 -10.62 -34.03
N PRO A 135 29.45 -9.68 -34.58
CA PRO A 135 30.88 -9.84 -34.46
C PRO A 135 31.10 -10.06 -32.97
N GLU A 136 31.75 -11.12 -32.57
CA GLU A 136 32.28 -11.30 -31.23
C GLU A 136 33.31 -10.19 -30.96
N THR A 137 32.85 -8.95 -30.93
CA THR A 137 33.50 -7.93 -30.17
C THR A 137 32.93 -8.14 -28.77
N ASP A 138 33.73 -8.95 -28.04
CA ASP A 138 33.77 -8.86 -26.60
C ASP A 138 33.59 -7.37 -26.26
N PRO A 139 32.51 -6.94 -25.59
CA PRO A 139 32.45 -5.60 -25.05
C PRO A 139 33.64 -5.59 -24.09
N GLN A 140 34.75 -5.02 -24.48
CA GLN A 140 35.84 -4.76 -23.56
C GLN A 140 35.19 -4.00 -22.43
N ALA A 141 34.99 -4.72 -21.34
CA ALA A 141 34.57 -4.11 -20.11
C ALA A 141 35.57 -3.02 -19.84
N TYR A 142 35.18 -1.76 -20.05
CA TYR A 142 36.02 -0.61 -19.79
C TYR A 142 36.37 -0.64 -18.31
N SER A 143 37.59 -1.09 -18.00
CA SER A 143 38.07 -1.10 -16.63
C SER A 143 38.43 0.32 -16.26
N LEU A 144 37.65 0.95 -15.37
CA LEU A 144 37.94 2.27 -14.85
C LEU A 144 39.06 2.20 -13.83
N VAL A 145 40.30 2.35 -14.32
CA VAL A 145 41.51 2.36 -13.49
C VAL A 145 41.75 3.80 -13.04
N LEU A 146 41.70 4.05 -11.72
CA LEU A 146 41.93 5.36 -11.09
C LEU A 146 43.20 5.26 -10.25
N ASP A 147 44.38 5.38 -10.87
CA ASP A 147 45.68 5.27 -10.23
C ASP A 147 46.58 6.50 -10.38
N SER A 148 46.27 7.40 -11.33
CA SER A 148 47.04 8.62 -11.57
C SER A 148 46.77 9.65 -10.48
N THR A 149 47.81 10.40 -10.13
CA THR A 149 47.77 11.62 -9.31
C THR A 149 47.92 12.89 -10.13
N GLU A 150 48.20 12.76 -11.44
CA GLU A 150 48.20 13.84 -12.43
C GLU A 150 46.85 13.92 -13.08
N SER A 151 46.36 15.12 -13.37
CA SER A 151 45.02 15.35 -13.88
C SER A 151 45.02 16.24 -15.10
N VAL A 152 44.48 15.71 -16.20
CA VAL A 152 44.29 16.49 -17.44
C VAL A 152 43.40 17.76 -17.19
N LEU A 153 42.54 17.74 -16.19
CA LEU A 153 41.75 18.92 -15.82
C LEU A 153 42.62 20.06 -15.27
N ASP A 154 43.71 19.72 -14.56
CA ASP A 154 44.63 20.72 -13.98
C ASP A 154 45.38 21.43 -15.11
N GLU A 155 45.74 20.73 -16.18
CA GLU A 155 46.33 21.27 -17.39
C GLU A 155 45.27 22.05 -18.20
N MET A 156 44.10 21.44 -18.44
CA MET A 156 43.02 22.01 -19.27
C MET A 156 42.46 23.34 -18.70
N TYR A 157 42.38 23.43 -17.37
CA TYR A 157 41.76 24.55 -16.67
C TYR A 157 42.75 25.37 -15.83
N GLY A 158 44.04 25.21 -15.99
CA GLY A 158 45.06 25.88 -15.22
C GLY A 158 44.89 27.40 -15.11
N GLY A 159 44.41 28.06 -16.13
CA GLY A 159 44.12 29.50 -16.17
C GLY A 159 42.72 29.89 -15.64
N GLN A 160 41.88 28.96 -15.30
CA GLN A 160 40.52 29.25 -14.81
C GLN A 160 40.56 29.69 -13.33
N PRO A 161 39.65 30.62 -12.94
CA PRO A 161 39.55 31.10 -11.54
C PRO A 161 39.31 29.92 -10.57
N ALA A 162 40.10 29.82 -9.54
CA ALA A 162 40.03 28.81 -8.51
C ALA A 162 40.45 29.36 -7.15
N GLN A 163 39.92 28.80 -6.04
CA GLN A 163 40.24 29.21 -4.67
C GLN A 163 40.12 28.03 -3.73
N TYR A 164 41.01 27.97 -2.69
CA TYR A 164 40.90 26.97 -1.64
C TYR A 164 39.57 27.12 -0.86
N ALA A 165 38.96 26.00 -0.47
CA ALA A 165 37.83 25.99 0.43
C ALA A 165 38.24 26.33 1.86
N ASN A 166 37.54 27.21 2.55
CA ASN A 166 37.82 27.62 3.92
C ASN A 166 37.22 26.61 4.94
N ALA A 167 37.91 26.47 6.09
CA ALA A 167 37.46 25.62 7.19
C ALA A 167 36.23 26.19 7.95
N ALA A 168 35.91 27.47 7.80
CA ALA A 168 34.86 28.17 8.51
C ALA A 168 33.52 28.31 7.82
N GLY A 169 33.34 27.62 6.68
CA GLY A 169 32.16 27.70 5.80
C GLY A 169 32.51 28.29 4.45
N ASP A 170 31.69 27.94 3.41
CA ASP A 170 31.97 28.36 2.06
C ASP A 170 31.54 29.82 1.87
N PRO A 171 32.51 30.77 1.69
CA PRO A 171 32.16 32.17 1.46
C PRO A 171 31.44 32.31 0.14
N LYS A 172 30.60 33.34 -0.04
CA LYS A 172 30.07 33.67 -1.35
C LYS A 172 31.26 34.12 -2.21
N LEU A 173 31.58 33.27 -3.21
CA LEU A 173 32.63 33.54 -4.19
C LEU A 173 31.99 34.20 -5.43
N TYR A 174 32.64 35.26 -5.91
CA TYR A 174 32.32 35.90 -7.18
C TYR A 174 33.45 35.64 -8.16
N TRP A 175 33.15 35.11 -9.33
CA TRP A 175 34.14 34.69 -10.33
C TRP A 175 34.55 35.80 -11.29
N ASP A 176 33.78 36.89 -11.31
CA ASP A 176 34.04 38.13 -12.02
C ASP A 176 33.55 39.33 -11.20
N ASP A 177 33.91 40.55 -11.60
CA ASP A 177 33.58 41.82 -10.96
C ASP A 177 32.34 42.49 -11.61
N GLY A 178 31.63 41.79 -12.51
CA GLY A 178 30.46 42.29 -13.24
C GLY A 178 29.27 42.66 -12.37
N GLU A 179 28.41 43.54 -12.86
CA GLU A 179 27.15 43.91 -12.23
C GLU A 179 26.19 42.73 -12.14
N ARG A 180 25.54 42.58 -10.98
CA ARG A 180 24.62 41.49 -10.66
C ARG A 180 23.35 42.03 -10.02
N ILE A 181 22.28 41.26 -10.05
CA ILE A 181 21.03 41.59 -9.38
C ILE A 181 20.91 40.76 -8.12
N ASN A 182 20.68 41.37 -6.97
CA ASN A 182 20.37 40.71 -5.72
C ASN A 182 19.00 40.08 -5.84
N LYS A 183 18.94 38.74 -5.84
CA LYS A 183 17.67 37.97 -5.99
C LYS A 183 16.67 38.20 -4.86
N LYS A 184 17.08 38.77 -3.70
CA LYS A 184 16.18 39.05 -2.58
C LYS A 184 15.62 40.48 -2.61
N THR A 185 16.44 41.45 -3.05
CA THR A 185 16.05 42.88 -3.08
C THR A 185 15.70 43.40 -4.45
N GLY A 186 16.10 42.68 -5.52
CA GLY A 186 15.90 43.12 -6.91
C GLY A 186 16.87 44.25 -7.34
N GLU A 187 17.79 44.69 -6.48
CA GLU A 187 18.70 45.80 -6.75
C GLU A 187 20.02 45.33 -7.40
N PRO A 188 20.60 46.08 -8.33
CA PRO A 188 21.90 45.81 -8.89
C PRO A 188 23.00 46.02 -7.80
N PHE A 189 24.02 45.19 -7.86
CA PHE A 189 25.22 45.35 -7.07
C PHE A 189 26.46 44.85 -7.79
N ILE A 190 27.64 45.46 -7.46
CA ILE A 190 28.93 44.97 -7.93
C ILE A 190 29.68 44.39 -6.74
N PRO A 191 30.24 43.13 -6.85
CA PRO A 191 31.05 42.58 -5.79
C PRO A 191 32.22 43.46 -5.39
N LYS A 192 32.57 43.53 -4.12
CA LYS A 192 33.79 44.25 -3.67
C LYS A 192 35.02 43.48 -4.16
N PRO A 193 36.15 44.17 -4.49
CA PRO A 193 37.36 43.51 -5.01
C PRO A 193 37.88 42.34 -4.14
N ASN A 194 37.75 42.43 -2.84
CA ASN A 194 38.11 41.34 -1.92
C ASN A 194 37.16 40.17 -1.86
N GLN A 195 36.05 40.24 -2.60
CA GLN A 195 35.07 39.15 -2.73
C GLN A 195 35.19 38.44 -4.10
N VAL A 196 35.99 39.02 -5.03
CA VAL A 196 36.23 38.43 -6.35
C VAL A 196 37.42 37.49 -6.27
N VAL A 197 37.30 36.32 -6.88
CA VAL A 197 38.41 35.35 -6.89
C VAL A 197 39.51 35.85 -7.81
N SER A 198 40.75 35.94 -7.28
CA SER A 198 41.92 36.47 -7.99
C SER A 198 43.02 35.44 -8.24
N THR A 199 42.83 34.18 -7.82
CA THR A 199 43.74 33.06 -8.02
C THR A 199 43.23 32.15 -9.15
N SER A 200 44.14 31.50 -9.87
CA SER A 200 43.82 30.49 -10.89
C SER A 200 44.11 29.08 -10.40
N LEU A 201 43.60 28.07 -11.10
CA LEU A 201 43.85 26.67 -10.75
C LEU A 201 45.33 26.31 -10.75
N GLY A 202 46.10 26.88 -11.69
CA GLY A 202 47.55 26.63 -11.75
C GLY A 202 48.35 27.15 -10.61
N ASP A 203 47.77 28.06 -9.80
CA ASP A 203 48.37 28.64 -8.59
C ASP A 203 48.10 27.77 -7.33
N LEU A 204 47.28 26.71 -7.49
CA LEU A 204 46.79 25.93 -6.35
C LEU A 204 47.37 24.52 -6.34
N ASP A 205 47.60 23.97 -5.14
CA ASP A 205 47.75 22.55 -4.92
C ASP A 205 46.37 21.86 -4.99
N THR A 206 46.10 21.18 -6.10
CA THR A 206 44.80 20.55 -6.38
C THR A 206 44.49 19.32 -5.51
N THR A 207 45.50 18.81 -4.77
CA THR A 207 45.30 17.76 -3.75
C THR A 207 44.61 18.30 -2.50
N ARG A 208 44.51 19.62 -2.34
CA ARG A 208 43.77 20.28 -1.29
C ARG A 208 42.37 20.65 -1.82
N LEU A 209 41.40 20.70 -0.92
CA LEU A 209 40.03 21.06 -1.26
C LEU A 209 39.94 22.48 -1.81
N HIS A 210 39.42 22.65 -2.99
CA HIS A 210 39.29 23.93 -3.68
C HIS A 210 38.00 24.01 -4.51
N PHE A 211 37.64 25.22 -4.89
CA PHE A 211 36.58 25.51 -5.86
C PHE A 211 37.22 25.92 -7.17
N LEU A 212 36.67 25.40 -8.27
CA LEU A 212 37.10 25.69 -9.64
C LEU A 212 35.92 26.23 -10.44
N LYS A 213 36.13 27.35 -11.16
CA LYS A 213 35.18 27.82 -12.17
C LYS A 213 35.43 27.07 -13.47
N VAL A 214 34.53 26.16 -13.80
CA VAL A 214 34.56 25.44 -15.09
C VAL A 214 33.67 26.14 -16.11
N PRO A 215 33.92 25.97 -17.44
CA PRO A 215 33.03 26.48 -18.51
C PRO A 215 31.60 25.98 -18.33
N PRO A 216 30.58 26.74 -18.75
CA PRO A 216 29.17 26.39 -18.59
C PRO A 216 28.76 25.03 -19.17
N ASN A 217 29.41 24.62 -20.22
CA ASN A 217 29.17 23.32 -20.90
C ASN A 217 29.96 22.16 -20.30
N HIS A 218 30.78 22.41 -19.30
CA HIS A 218 31.41 21.33 -18.52
C HIS A 218 30.43 20.79 -17.49
N ILE A 219 30.12 19.49 -17.57
CA ILE A 219 29.20 18.79 -16.68
C ILE A 219 29.94 17.67 -15.95
N VAL A 220 29.43 17.32 -14.77
CA VAL A 220 29.93 16.21 -13.98
C VAL A 220 28.80 15.25 -13.65
N ILE A 221 29.01 13.98 -13.93
CA ILE A 221 28.13 12.92 -13.45
C ILE A 221 28.71 12.42 -12.13
N ASP A 222 27.98 12.64 -11.05
CA ASP A 222 28.39 12.36 -9.68
C ASP A 222 27.71 11.08 -9.18
N PHE A 223 28.51 10.05 -8.89
CA PHE A 223 28.07 8.73 -8.46
C PHE A 223 28.21 8.62 -6.95
N ASP A 224 27.12 8.42 -6.29
CA ASP A 224 27.01 8.33 -4.82
C ASP A 224 26.27 7.06 -4.35
N LEU A 225 26.39 5.94 -5.13
CA LEU A 225 25.75 4.67 -4.82
C LEU A 225 26.18 4.13 -3.47
N LYS A 226 25.26 3.50 -2.79
CA LYS A 226 25.41 2.94 -1.45
C LYS A 226 25.36 1.41 -1.51
N ASP A 227 26.07 0.79 -0.61
CA ASP A 227 26.01 -0.66 -0.39
C ASP A 227 24.74 -1.07 0.40
N GLU A 228 24.62 -2.35 0.69
CA GLU A 228 23.50 -2.92 1.44
C GLU A 228 23.36 -2.33 2.86
N ASN A 229 24.42 -1.74 3.39
CA ASN A 229 24.45 -1.07 4.70
C ASN A 229 24.08 0.43 4.62
N GLY A 230 23.81 0.95 3.41
CA GLY A 230 23.51 2.35 3.17
C GLY A 230 24.76 3.25 3.16
N GLU A 231 25.98 2.69 3.16
CA GLU A 231 27.23 3.44 3.03
C GLU A 231 27.66 3.56 1.56
N LYS A 232 28.25 4.74 1.21
CA LYS A 232 28.80 4.95 -0.15
C LYS A 232 29.91 3.94 -0.41
N SER A 233 29.84 3.25 -1.54
CA SER A 233 30.78 2.22 -1.95
C SER A 233 31.57 2.62 -3.19
N LEU A 234 32.88 2.75 -3.06
CA LEU A 234 33.78 3.09 -4.17
C LEU A 234 33.72 2.05 -5.30
N GLU A 235 33.63 0.78 -4.96
CA GLU A 235 33.61 -0.31 -5.94
C GLU A 235 32.30 -0.33 -6.73
N LEU A 236 31.16 -0.11 -6.08
CA LEU A 236 29.87 0.02 -6.78
C LEU A 236 29.86 1.24 -7.71
N ASN A 237 30.40 2.36 -7.24
CA ASN A 237 30.50 3.59 -8.04
C ASN A 237 31.42 3.40 -9.25
N LYS A 238 32.57 2.72 -9.11
CA LYS A 238 33.45 2.39 -10.23
C LYS A 238 32.77 1.46 -11.25
N ALA A 239 32.08 0.41 -10.77
CA ALA A 239 31.39 -0.53 -11.63
C ALA A 239 30.28 0.17 -12.43
N ALA A 240 29.46 1.00 -11.78
CA ALA A 240 28.41 1.74 -12.45
C ALA A 240 28.94 2.76 -13.47
N ALA A 241 30.00 3.49 -13.12
CA ALA A 241 30.65 4.46 -14.01
C ALA A 241 31.29 3.79 -15.23
N ALA A 242 31.85 2.59 -15.08
CA ALA A 242 32.50 1.86 -16.17
C ALA A 242 31.51 1.29 -17.20
N VAL A 243 30.29 0.93 -16.80
CA VAL A 243 29.34 0.22 -17.68
C VAL A 243 28.30 1.16 -18.31
N GLY A 244 27.89 2.20 -17.59
CA GLY A 244 26.74 3.04 -17.96
C GLY A 244 27.05 4.20 -18.90
N PHE A 245 28.31 4.63 -19.01
CA PHE A 245 28.70 5.91 -19.64
C PHE A 245 29.87 5.77 -20.61
N PRO A 246 29.99 6.64 -21.64
CA PRO A 246 31.17 6.65 -22.52
C PRO A 246 32.46 6.89 -21.74
N PRO A 247 33.61 6.34 -22.19
CA PRO A 247 34.91 6.60 -21.59
C PRO A 247 35.24 8.09 -21.58
N THR A 248 35.68 8.60 -20.43
CA THR A 248 36.05 10.01 -20.23
C THR A 248 36.99 10.16 -19.05
N TYR A 249 37.38 11.38 -18.74
CA TYR A 249 38.09 11.69 -17.50
C TYR A 249 37.23 11.35 -16.29
N ALA A 250 37.80 10.61 -15.36
CA ALA A 250 37.17 10.19 -14.13
C ALA A 250 38.08 10.43 -12.93
N GLU A 251 37.55 10.89 -11.83
CA GLU A 251 38.27 11.07 -10.57
C GLU A 251 37.46 10.60 -9.37
N ILE A 252 38.17 10.24 -8.30
CA ILE A 252 37.54 9.92 -7.01
C ILE A 252 37.04 11.22 -6.38
N SER A 253 35.79 11.27 -5.94
CA SER A 253 35.20 12.43 -5.28
C SER A 253 35.92 12.79 -3.97
N LYS A 254 35.74 13.99 -3.48
CA LYS A 254 36.33 14.49 -2.22
C LYS A 254 36.09 13.57 -1.01
N SER A 255 35.05 12.75 -1.03
CA SER A 255 34.71 11.83 0.06
C SER A 255 35.58 10.57 0.07
N GLY A 256 36.30 10.30 -1.00
CA GLY A 256 37.06 9.06 -1.21
C GLY A 256 36.20 7.83 -1.58
N LYS A 257 34.85 7.95 -1.61
CA LYS A 257 33.93 6.86 -1.86
C LYS A 257 33.06 7.04 -3.11
N GLY A 258 32.90 8.24 -3.64
CA GLY A 258 32.16 8.55 -4.87
C GLY A 258 33.08 8.68 -6.09
N ILE A 259 32.50 8.71 -7.26
CA ILE A 259 33.20 8.90 -8.56
C ILE A 259 32.57 10.09 -9.30
N HIS A 260 33.40 10.93 -9.87
CA HIS A 260 33.03 11.98 -10.81
C HIS A 260 33.45 11.59 -12.23
N LEU A 261 32.52 11.53 -13.18
CA LEU A 261 32.83 11.51 -14.62
C LEU A 261 32.63 12.91 -15.18
N HIS A 262 33.60 13.39 -15.93
CA HIS A 262 33.62 14.73 -16.49
C HIS A 262 33.37 14.69 -18.00
N TYR A 263 32.45 15.53 -18.49
CA TYR A 263 32.13 15.66 -19.92
C TYR A 263 32.00 17.09 -20.34
N ILE A 264 32.23 17.33 -21.63
CA ILE A 264 31.80 18.54 -22.31
C ILE A 264 30.43 18.24 -22.94
N TRP A 265 29.41 19.01 -22.58
CA TRP A 265 28.09 18.88 -23.19
C TRP A 265 27.98 19.75 -24.44
N ASP A 266 27.69 19.13 -25.61
CA ASP A 266 27.46 19.81 -26.86
C ASP A 266 25.96 20.07 -27.06
N GLY A 267 25.44 21.02 -26.29
CA GLY A 267 24.03 21.42 -26.24
C GLY A 267 23.77 22.44 -25.13
N ASP A 268 22.51 22.80 -24.92
CA ASP A 268 22.14 23.71 -23.83
C ASP A 268 22.10 22.95 -22.49
N VAL A 269 23.05 23.21 -21.61
CA VAL A 269 23.12 22.60 -20.27
C VAL A 269 21.95 23.03 -19.38
N SER A 270 21.26 24.13 -19.71
CA SER A 270 20.10 24.59 -18.92
C SER A 270 18.90 23.66 -19.03
N GLU A 271 18.85 22.85 -20.07
CA GLU A 271 17.80 21.86 -20.34
C GLU A 271 18.04 20.54 -19.62
N LEU A 272 19.27 20.24 -19.16
CA LEU A 272 19.59 18.98 -18.49
C LEU A 272 18.90 18.88 -17.12
N ASP A 273 18.33 17.69 -16.82
CA ASP A 273 17.87 17.37 -15.47
C ASP A 273 19.10 17.21 -14.55
N ASN A 274 18.96 17.54 -13.29
CA ASN A 274 20.02 17.38 -12.30
C ASN A 274 20.09 15.95 -11.73
N LYS A 275 19.17 15.06 -12.12
CA LYS A 275 19.09 13.68 -11.64
C LYS A 275 19.11 12.73 -12.83
N TYR A 276 20.12 11.85 -12.87
CA TYR A 276 20.17 10.76 -13.84
C TYR A 276 19.39 9.53 -13.35
N SER A 277 19.66 9.12 -12.12
CA SER A 277 18.94 8.05 -11.42
C SER A 277 19.05 8.25 -9.91
N ASP A 278 18.52 7.33 -9.11
CA ASP A 278 18.77 7.37 -7.67
C ASP A 278 20.28 7.21 -7.41
N ASP A 279 20.83 8.10 -6.58
CA ASP A 279 22.25 8.19 -6.20
C ASP A 279 23.23 8.52 -7.37
N ILE A 280 22.74 8.93 -8.57
CA ILE A 280 23.55 9.48 -9.67
C ILE A 280 23.00 10.84 -10.11
N GLU A 281 23.80 11.89 -9.91
CA GLU A 281 23.42 13.27 -10.19
C GLU A 281 24.20 13.88 -11.36
N ILE A 282 23.55 14.77 -12.13
CA ILE A 282 24.17 15.58 -13.16
C ILE A 282 24.44 16.96 -12.59
N LYS A 283 25.69 17.33 -12.45
CA LYS A 283 26.11 18.65 -11.95
C LYS A 283 26.39 19.57 -13.12
N VAL A 284 25.73 20.71 -13.16
CA VAL A 284 25.97 21.82 -14.09
C VAL A 284 26.41 23.05 -13.31
N TYR A 285 27.33 23.86 -13.88
CA TYR A 285 28.01 24.94 -13.17
C TYR A 285 27.72 26.32 -13.79
N ASN A 286 26.43 26.64 -13.96
CA ASN A 286 25.98 27.91 -14.52
C ASN A 286 26.08 29.06 -13.52
N GLY A 287 26.23 30.27 -14.04
CA GLY A 287 26.26 31.52 -13.24
C GLY A 287 27.36 31.50 -12.19
N ASN A 288 27.00 31.57 -10.91
CA ASN A 288 27.96 31.55 -9.80
C ASN A 288 28.29 30.13 -9.29
N GLY A 289 27.84 29.09 -10.00
CA GLY A 289 28.16 27.70 -9.66
C GLY A 289 29.64 27.38 -9.90
N SER A 290 30.23 26.49 -9.09
CA SER A 290 31.63 26.07 -9.21
C SER A 290 31.77 24.60 -8.86
N LEU A 291 32.74 23.94 -9.47
CA LEU A 291 33.13 22.58 -9.14
C LEU A 291 33.92 22.59 -7.84
N ARG A 292 33.44 21.86 -6.84
CA ARG A 292 34.14 21.63 -5.56
C ARG A 292 34.94 20.35 -5.68
N ARG A 293 36.27 20.46 -5.72
CA ARG A 293 37.17 19.40 -6.10
C ARG A 293 38.29 19.19 -5.07
N LYS A 294 38.76 17.96 -4.96
CA LYS A 294 39.99 17.57 -4.25
C LYS A 294 40.55 16.37 -5.00
N LEU A 295 41.61 16.58 -5.75
CA LEU A 295 42.28 15.49 -6.48
C LEU A 295 42.91 14.49 -5.50
N SER A 296 42.53 13.24 -5.61
CA SER A 296 43.16 12.13 -4.89
C SER A 296 43.70 11.10 -5.87
N LYS A 297 42.87 10.54 -6.72
CA LYS A 297 43.17 9.63 -7.79
C LYS A 297 42.27 9.86 -8.98
N CYS A 298 42.75 9.74 -10.19
CA CYS A 298 42.01 9.84 -11.43
C CYS A 298 42.57 8.84 -12.48
N ASN A 299 41.87 8.74 -13.63
CA ASN A 299 42.37 7.94 -14.76
C ASN A 299 43.20 8.76 -15.75
N ASN A 300 43.35 10.05 -15.53
CA ASN A 300 44.05 11.02 -16.41
C ASN A 300 43.72 10.89 -17.92
N ALA A 301 42.50 10.46 -18.24
CA ALA A 301 42.02 10.39 -19.63
C ALA A 301 41.52 11.76 -20.13
N ALA A 302 41.47 11.93 -21.43
CA ALA A 302 40.87 13.15 -22.02
C ALA A 302 39.37 13.27 -21.67
N VAL A 303 38.89 14.49 -21.44
CA VAL A 303 37.47 14.77 -21.23
C VAL A 303 36.70 14.59 -22.53
N ALA A 304 35.76 13.67 -22.57
CA ALA A 304 34.96 13.39 -23.76
C ALA A 304 33.83 14.44 -23.95
N THR A 305 33.46 14.66 -25.21
CA THR A 305 32.28 15.46 -25.58
C THR A 305 31.10 14.54 -25.85
N ILE A 306 29.94 14.85 -25.28
CA ILE A 306 28.66 14.14 -25.48
C ILE A 306 27.54 15.13 -25.80
N ASN A 307 26.53 14.68 -26.56
CA ASN A 307 25.38 15.49 -26.98
C ASN A 307 24.03 14.79 -26.78
N SER A 308 24.03 13.61 -26.20
CA SER A 308 22.83 12.79 -25.95
C SER A 308 23.05 11.85 -24.78
N GLY A 309 22.00 11.10 -24.41
CA GLY A 309 22.08 10.08 -23.36
C GLY A 309 21.78 10.59 -21.95
N LEU A 310 21.65 11.89 -21.73
CA LEU A 310 21.29 12.47 -20.44
C LEU A 310 19.83 12.94 -20.41
N PRO A 311 19.14 12.82 -19.25
CA PRO A 311 17.76 13.27 -19.12
C PRO A 311 17.66 14.80 -19.15
N TYR A 312 16.66 15.30 -19.86
CA TYR A 312 16.32 16.72 -19.87
C TYR A 312 15.40 17.05 -18.71
N LYS A 313 15.48 18.26 -18.19
CA LYS A 313 14.52 18.81 -17.24
C LYS A 313 13.13 18.59 -17.80
N LYS A 314 12.31 17.84 -17.06
CA LYS A 314 10.87 17.88 -17.28
C LYS A 314 10.49 19.33 -17.08
N GLU A 315 10.16 20.03 -18.17
CA GLU A 315 9.69 21.40 -18.11
C GLU A 315 8.72 21.53 -16.92
N LYS A 316 8.92 22.50 -16.04
CA LYS A 316 7.83 23.10 -15.31
C LYS A 316 6.93 23.68 -16.38
N LYS A 317 5.91 22.94 -16.77
CA LYS A 317 5.01 23.36 -17.83
C LYS A 317 4.32 24.63 -17.35
N VAL A 318 4.81 25.75 -17.80
CA VAL A 318 3.93 26.79 -18.35
C VAL A 318 3.19 26.03 -19.44
N LEU A 319 1.87 25.80 -19.24
CA LEU A 319 1.06 25.05 -20.19
C LEU A 319 1.38 25.60 -21.57
N PRO A 320 2.00 24.84 -22.49
CA PRO A 320 2.24 25.33 -23.80
C PRO A 320 0.90 25.78 -24.38
N ARG A 321 0.81 26.95 -25.00
CA ARG A 321 -0.43 27.41 -25.63
C ARG A 321 -1.09 26.31 -26.45
N SER A 322 -0.29 25.45 -27.09
CA SER A 322 -0.76 24.28 -27.84
C SER A 322 -1.53 23.25 -27.06
N ILE A 323 -1.34 23.08 -25.74
CA ILE A 323 -2.08 22.10 -24.92
C ILE A 323 -3.46 22.64 -24.55
N VAL A 324 -3.57 23.96 -24.37
CA VAL A 324 -4.84 24.62 -24.03
C VAL A 324 -5.69 24.86 -25.30
N GLN A 325 -5.10 24.71 -26.50
CA GLN A 325 -5.74 24.93 -27.78
C GLN A 325 -6.41 23.69 -28.38
N ASN A 326 -6.33 22.53 -27.76
CA ASN A 326 -7.01 21.33 -28.23
C ASN A 326 -7.64 20.53 -27.08
N GLU A 327 -8.76 19.87 -27.36
CA GLU A 327 -9.54 19.11 -26.41
C GLU A 327 -8.75 17.99 -25.75
N GLN A 328 -7.93 17.25 -26.51
CA GLN A 328 -7.12 16.16 -25.97
C GLN A 328 -6.10 16.64 -24.93
N GLY A 329 -5.52 17.79 -25.13
CA GLY A 329 -4.62 18.42 -24.16
C GLY A 329 -5.33 18.82 -22.88
N LEU A 330 -6.55 19.40 -23.00
CA LEU A 330 -7.40 19.76 -21.87
C LEU A 330 -7.78 18.51 -21.07
N ARG A 331 -8.30 17.47 -21.72
CA ARG A 331 -8.66 16.18 -21.10
C ARG A 331 -7.48 15.59 -20.32
N THR A 332 -6.32 15.54 -20.95
CA THR A 332 -5.09 15.01 -20.32
C THR A 332 -4.70 15.82 -19.08
N THR A 333 -4.87 17.15 -19.13
CA THR A 333 -4.47 18.03 -18.01
C THR A 333 -5.47 17.96 -16.87
N ILE A 334 -6.78 17.93 -17.16
CA ILE A 334 -7.82 17.70 -16.16
C ILE A 334 -7.59 16.36 -15.47
N MET A 335 -7.37 15.27 -16.21
CA MET A 335 -7.10 13.96 -15.66
C MET A 335 -5.86 13.94 -14.75
N LYS A 336 -4.83 14.71 -15.05
CA LYS A 336 -3.66 14.86 -14.16
C LYS A 336 -4.00 15.55 -12.85
N CYS A 337 -4.92 16.50 -12.83
CA CYS A 337 -5.39 17.13 -11.61
C CYS A 337 -6.17 16.12 -10.75
N LEU A 338 -7.03 15.31 -11.39
CA LEU A 338 -7.84 14.30 -10.72
C LEU A 338 -7.01 13.13 -10.14
N ARG A 339 -5.79 12.90 -10.67
CA ARG A 339 -4.82 11.91 -10.15
C ARG A 339 -4.16 12.30 -8.83
N LYS A 340 -4.17 13.57 -8.49
CA LYS A 340 -3.54 14.01 -7.25
C LYS A 340 -4.29 13.45 -6.05
N GLU A 341 -3.55 13.01 -5.03
CA GLU A 341 -4.15 12.63 -3.76
C GLU A 341 -5.02 13.79 -3.25
N VAL A 342 -6.25 13.45 -2.88
CA VAL A 342 -7.18 14.41 -2.30
C VAL A 342 -6.68 14.77 -0.90
N HIS A 343 -6.01 15.88 -0.80
CA HIS A 343 -5.71 16.51 0.48
C HIS A 343 -6.93 17.34 0.92
N GLY A 344 -7.02 17.70 2.19
CA GLY A 344 -8.09 18.59 2.71
C GLY A 344 -8.25 19.93 1.95
N GLY A 345 -7.41 20.18 0.96
CA GLY A 345 -7.44 21.28 0.01
C GLY A 345 -7.52 20.84 -1.43
N THR A 346 -8.61 20.18 -1.86
CA THR A 346 -8.89 19.94 -3.30
C THR A 346 -9.18 21.25 -4.05
N LYS A 347 -9.43 22.33 -3.33
CA LYS A 347 -9.69 23.65 -3.89
C LYS A 347 -8.60 24.17 -4.85
N PRO A 348 -7.29 24.04 -4.57
CA PRO A 348 -6.25 24.45 -5.51
C PRO A 348 -6.28 23.72 -6.85
N GLU A 349 -6.61 22.44 -6.85
CA GLU A 349 -6.75 21.65 -8.08
C GLU A 349 -8.00 22.03 -8.84
N MET A 350 -9.10 22.31 -8.16
CA MET A 350 -10.34 22.82 -8.78
C MET A 350 -10.15 24.22 -9.37
N GLU A 351 -9.44 25.10 -8.66
CA GLU A 351 -9.06 26.43 -9.18
C GLU A 351 -8.15 26.31 -10.41
N PHE A 352 -7.24 25.36 -10.42
CA PHE A 352 -6.37 25.11 -11.57
C PHE A 352 -7.16 24.56 -12.78
N ILE A 353 -8.10 23.60 -12.57
CA ILE A 353 -8.99 23.11 -13.63
C ILE A 353 -9.79 24.28 -14.21
N LYS A 354 -10.35 25.15 -13.37
CA LYS A 354 -11.06 26.35 -13.83
C LYS A 354 -10.14 27.23 -14.68
N HIS A 355 -8.95 27.51 -14.20
CA HIS A 355 -8.00 28.38 -14.90
C HIS A 355 -7.62 27.85 -16.29
N ILE A 356 -7.38 26.56 -16.47
CA ILE A 356 -7.07 25.99 -17.77
C ILE A 356 -8.26 26.02 -18.73
N LEU A 357 -9.48 25.78 -18.24
CA LEU A 357 -10.69 25.85 -19.05
C LEU A 357 -11.03 27.29 -19.42
N ASP A 358 -10.90 28.25 -18.51
CA ASP A 358 -11.07 29.67 -18.78
C ASP A 358 -10.04 30.15 -19.84
N ASN A 359 -8.79 29.72 -19.75
CA ASN A 359 -7.77 30.05 -20.74
C ASN A 359 -8.08 29.44 -22.12
N ALA A 360 -8.55 28.20 -22.17
CA ALA A 360 -8.96 27.55 -23.39
C ALA A 360 -10.14 28.29 -24.05
N TYR A 361 -11.16 28.62 -23.28
CA TYR A 361 -12.33 29.35 -23.72
C TYR A 361 -11.95 30.72 -24.27
N ASN A 362 -11.15 31.50 -23.54
CA ASN A 362 -10.70 32.82 -23.89
C ASN A 362 -9.73 32.82 -25.10
N SER A 363 -9.03 31.72 -25.37
CA SER A 363 -8.14 31.58 -26.54
C SER A 363 -8.89 31.18 -27.82
N GLY A 364 -10.21 30.92 -27.74
CA GLY A 364 -11.02 30.49 -28.87
C GLY A 364 -10.80 29.01 -29.25
N ALA A 365 -10.28 28.20 -28.36
CA ALA A 365 -10.12 26.76 -28.58
C ALA A 365 -11.49 26.09 -28.70
N VAL A 366 -11.62 25.15 -29.67
CA VAL A 366 -12.84 24.33 -29.81
C VAL A 366 -12.66 23.05 -28.98
N TYR A 367 -13.53 22.82 -28.00
CA TYR A 367 -13.51 21.66 -27.13
C TYR A 367 -14.88 21.38 -26.50
N ASP A 368 -15.13 20.11 -26.17
CA ASP A 368 -16.21 19.67 -25.32
C ASP A 368 -15.67 18.60 -24.34
N VAL A 369 -15.57 18.97 -23.05
CA VAL A 369 -15.13 18.09 -21.97
C VAL A 369 -16.24 17.90 -20.92
N SER A 370 -17.49 18.11 -21.29
CA SER A 370 -18.65 17.98 -20.40
C SER A 370 -18.84 16.57 -19.85
N ASP A 371 -18.39 15.55 -20.57
CA ASP A 371 -18.36 14.16 -20.08
C ASP A 371 -17.40 13.93 -18.91
N MET A 372 -16.50 14.87 -18.64
CA MET A 372 -15.60 14.83 -17.47
C MET A 372 -16.20 15.43 -16.21
N GLU A 373 -17.33 16.13 -16.32
CA GLU A 373 -18.01 16.77 -15.18
C GLU A 373 -18.28 15.80 -14.03
N PRO A 374 -18.81 14.57 -14.23
CA PRO A 374 -19.03 13.62 -13.14
C PRO A 374 -17.75 13.25 -12.39
N LYS A 375 -16.64 13.15 -13.10
CA LYS A 375 -15.32 12.82 -12.52
C LYS A 375 -14.77 13.99 -11.69
N ILE A 376 -14.94 15.21 -12.21
CA ILE A 376 -14.54 16.44 -11.50
C ILE A 376 -15.43 16.63 -10.27
N MET A 377 -16.72 16.33 -10.36
CA MET A 377 -17.67 16.39 -9.25
C MET A 377 -17.34 15.39 -8.16
N ALA A 378 -17.03 14.12 -8.52
CA ALA A 378 -16.58 13.10 -7.59
C ALA A 378 -15.32 13.55 -6.85
N PHE A 379 -14.35 14.13 -7.56
CA PHE A 379 -13.15 14.69 -6.98
C PHE A 379 -13.47 15.85 -6.00
N ALA A 380 -14.35 16.76 -6.38
CA ALA A 380 -14.80 17.88 -5.54
C ALA A 380 -15.53 17.38 -4.28
N ASN A 381 -16.37 16.33 -4.41
CA ASN A 381 -17.15 15.75 -3.32
C ASN A 381 -16.28 15.11 -2.24
N ASN A 382 -15.13 14.57 -2.61
CA ASN A 382 -14.17 14.00 -1.66
C ASN A 382 -13.42 15.07 -0.83
N SER A 383 -13.66 16.36 -1.07
CA SER A 383 -13.10 17.46 -0.27
C SER A 383 -13.85 17.67 1.03
N LYS A 384 -13.21 17.38 2.16
CA LYS A 384 -13.85 17.49 3.47
C LYS A 384 -14.13 18.95 3.92
N LYS A 385 -13.15 19.84 3.70
CA LYS A 385 -13.23 21.24 4.22
C LYS A 385 -13.78 22.27 3.24
N HIS A 386 -13.71 21.99 1.93
CA HIS A 386 -14.00 22.97 0.88
C HIS A 386 -14.98 22.44 -0.17
N ALA A 387 -15.76 21.40 0.13
CA ALA A 387 -16.70 20.83 -0.82
C ALA A 387 -17.62 21.89 -1.45
N ARG A 388 -18.24 22.74 -0.65
CA ARG A 388 -19.08 23.84 -1.13
C ARG A 388 -18.36 24.81 -2.07
N GLU A 389 -17.10 25.13 -1.77
CA GLU A 389 -16.30 26.03 -2.63
C GLU A 389 -15.90 25.33 -3.92
N CYS A 390 -15.54 24.03 -3.85
CA CYS A 390 -15.25 23.21 -5.03
C CYS A 390 -16.49 23.09 -5.94
N TYR A 391 -17.67 22.96 -5.39
CA TYR A 391 -18.91 22.98 -6.17
C TYR A 391 -19.21 24.34 -6.81
N ARG A 392 -18.93 25.46 -6.13
CA ARG A 392 -19.04 26.78 -6.74
C ARG A 392 -18.09 26.94 -7.91
N ILE A 393 -16.88 26.39 -7.80
CA ILE A 393 -15.91 26.39 -8.90
C ILE A 393 -16.42 25.48 -10.02
N LEU A 394 -16.94 24.29 -9.73
CA LEU A 394 -17.49 23.36 -10.71
C LEU A 394 -18.61 24.04 -11.54
N ALA A 395 -19.53 24.72 -10.89
CA ALA A 395 -20.64 25.45 -11.55
C ALA A 395 -20.15 26.61 -12.46
N GLN A 396 -18.89 27.01 -12.35
CA GLN A 396 -18.28 28.08 -13.15
C GLN A 396 -17.35 27.54 -14.24
N LEU A 397 -17.21 26.22 -14.37
CA LEU A 397 -16.33 25.62 -15.37
C LEU A 397 -16.90 25.79 -16.78
N GLN A 398 -16.10 26.28 -17.69
CA GLN A 398 -16.41 26.35 -19.12
C GLN A 398 -16.10 24.99 -19.77
N LEU A 399 -17.00 24.02 -19.60
CA LEU A 399 -16.77 22.64 -20.08
C LEU A 399 -16.93 22.48 -21.58
N ARG A 400 -17.50 23.50 -22.28
CA ARG A 400 -17.65 23.57 -23.74
C ARG A 400 -17.21 24.92 -24.28
N SER A 401 -16.72 24.94 -25.50
CA SER A 401 -16.31 26.17 -26.19
C SER A 401 -17.46 26.90 -26.90
N GLU A 402 -18.54 26.21 -27.27
CA GLU A 402 -19.69 26.75 -27.95
C GLU A 402 -20.99 26.45 -27.20
N LYS A 403 -21.87 27.44 -27.12
CA LYS A 403 -23.27 27.24 -26.71
C LYS A 403 -24.02 26.70 -27.91
N THR A 404 -24.54 25.48 -27.87
CA THR A 404 -25.43 24.97 -28.91
C THR A 404 -26.77 25.69 -28.81
N SER A 405 -27.51 25.77 -29.95
CA SER A 405 -28.84 26.39 -30.02
C SER A 405 -29.91 25.75 -29.09
N GLU A 406 -29.57 24.63 -28.48
CA GLU A 406 -30.40 23.94 -27.46
C GLU A 406 -30.16 24.51 -26.05
N ASP A 407 -29.14 25.30 -25.83
CA ASP A 407 -28.83 25.95 -24.56
C ASP A 407 -29.62 27.28 -24.38
N ILE A 408 -30.56 27.61 -25.30
CA ILE A 408 -31.48 28.73 -25.18
C ILE A 408 -32.84 28.22 -24.71
N GLU A 409 -32.95 27.85 -23.47
CA GLU A 409 -34.19 27.86 -22.75
C GLU A 409 -34.00 28.54 -21.39
N PRO A 410 -35.09 29.16 -20.91
CA PRO A 410 -35.00 30.45 -20.26
C PRO A 410 -34.75 30.29 -18.76
N GLU A 411 -34.26 31.42 -18.23
CA GLU A 411 -34.50 31.82 -16.85
C GLU A 411 -35.33 30.82 -16.04
N ASN A 412 -34.64 29.98 -15.35
CA ASN A 412 -35.11 29.71 -13.99
C ASN A 412 -33.96 29.13 -13.19
N THR A 413 -33.51 30.00 -12.29
CA THR A 413 -32.90 29.56 -11.03
C THR A 413 -32.21 28.20 -11.16
N THR A 414 -30.98 28.21 -11.58
CA THR A 414 -30.05 27.15 -11.20
C THR A 414 -30.07 27.09 -9.67
N ARG A 415 -30.98 26.32 -9.14
CA ARG A 415 -30.76 25.67 -7.86
C ARG A 415 -29.44 24.96 -8.07
N VAL A 416 -28.35 25.50 -7.52
CA VAL A 416 -27.18 24.71 -7.21
C VAL A 416 -27.79 23.55 -6.41
N GLU A 417 -27.89 22.37 -7.05
CA GLU A 417 -28.28 21.16 -6.34
C GLU A 417 -27.26 21.05 -5.24
N VAL A 418 -27.72 21.28 -4.02
CA VAL A 418 -26.90 21.00 -2.83
C VAL A 418 -26.56 19.52 -2.98
N PRO A 419 -25.28 19.15 -3.02
CA PRO A 419 -24.92 17.75 -3.16
C PRO A 419 -25.67 16.93 -2.13
N ASP A 420 -26.22 15.80 -2.55
CA ASP A 420 -26.84 14.87 -1.62
C ASP A 420 -25.75 14.40 -0.66
N GLU A 421 -25.77 14.90 0.57
CA GLU A 421 -24.76 14.59 1.58
C GLU A 421 -24.98 13.19 2.22
N ARG A 422 -26.08 12.50 1.84
CA ARG A 422 -26.35 11.17 2.33
C ARG A 422 -25.30 10.17 1.85
N ILE A 423 -24.93 9.26 2.74
CA ILE A 423 -24.06 8.13 2.42
C ILE A 423 -24.82 7.15 1.52
N ILE A 424 -24.15 6.64 0.52
CA ILE A 424 -24.60 5.58 -0.38
C ILE A 424 -23.73 4.36 -0.15
N PHE A 425 -24.30 3.27 0.35
CA PHE A 425 -23.62 1.97 0.41
C PHE A 425 -23.71 1.28 -0.94
N PHE A 426 -22.60 0.70 -1.40
CA PHE A 426 -22.56 0.04 -2.70
C PHE A 426 -21.62 -1.16 -2.67
N ASP A 427 -21.89 -2.08 -3.61
CA ASP A 427 -21.06 -3.25 -3.89
C ASP A 427 -21.19 -3.62 -5.37
N CYS A 428 -20.22 -4.38 -5.93
CA CYS A 428 -20.27 -4.82 -7.32
C CYS A 428 -19.77 -6.24 -7.54
N GLU A 429 -20.45 -6.92 -8.51
CA GLU A 429 -20.14 -8.27 -8.95
C GLU A 429 -19.74 -8.29 -10.42
N VAL A 430 -18.67 -9.02 -10.73
CA VAL A 430 -18.08 -9.03 -12.07
C VAL A 430 -17.87 -10.46 -12.56
N PHE A 431 -18.57 -10.81 -13.65
CA PHE A 431 -18.44 -12.06 -14.40
C PHE A 431 -18.11 -11.78 -15.87
N LYS A 432 -17.84 -12.82 -16.66
CA LYS A 432 -17.48 -12.68 -18.09
C LYS A 432 -18.54 -11.92 -18.90
N ASN A 433 -19.81 -12.20 -18.64
CA ASN A 433 -20.97 -11.66 -19.35
C ASN A 433 -21.84 -10.73 -18.51
N LEU A 434 -21.57 -10.62 -17.21
CA LEU A 434 -22.41 -9.87 -16.27
C LEU A 434 -21.59 -8.92 -15.41
N PHE A 435 -22.10 -7.70 -15.29
CA PHE A 435 -21.63 -6.70 -14.33
C PHE A 435 -22.81 -6.17 -13.55
N VAL A 436 -22.80 -6.35 -12.23
CA VAL A 436 -23.87 -5.88 -11.33
C VAL A 436 -23.31 -4.82 -10.41
N VAL A 437 -24.08 -3.77 -10.16
CA VAL A 437 -23.84 -2.79 -9.11
C VAL A 437 -25.10 -2.63 -8.29
N CYS A 438 -25.04 -2.91 -7.01
CA CYS A 438 -26.11 -2.67 -6.07
C CYS A 438 -25.76 -1.52 -5.13
N TRP A 439 -26.75 -0.68 -4.79
CA TRP A 439 -26.54 0.44 -3.88
C TRP A 439 -27.82 0.90 -3.17
N LYS A 440 -27.67 1.51 -2.01
CA LYS A 440 -28.77 2.12 -1.26
C LYS A 440 -28.30 3.31 -0.45
N TYR A 441 -29.21 4.21 -0.12
CA TYR A 441 -28.94 5.27 0.84
C TYR A 441 -28.93 4.74 2.27
N GLN A 442 -28.09 5.34 3.10
CA GLN A 442 -28.03 5.05 4.54
C GLN A 442 -29.40 5.24 5.21
N GLY A 443 -29.79 4.29 6.07
CA GLY A 443 -31.02 4.33 6.86
C GLY A 443 -32.28 3.97 6.05
N THR A 444 -32.17 3.53 4.80
CA THR A 444 -33.32 3.04 4.03
C THR A 444 -33.56 1.54 4.28
N SER A 445 -34.78 1.06 3.96
CA SER A 445 -35.12 -0.36 4.16
C SER A 445 -34.23 -1.31 3.33
N GLU A 446 -34.11 -2.56 3.76
CA GLU A 446 -33.33 -3.57 3.06
C GLU A 446 -33.84 -3.83 1.63
N ASP A 447 -35.15 -3.68 1.40
CA ASP A 447 -35.78 -3.83 0.08
C ASP A 447 -35.55 -2.63 -0.86
N SER A 448 -35.01 -1.53 -0.37
CA SER A 448 -34.77 -0.30 -1.14
C SER A 448 -33.46 -0.30 -1.94
N VAL A 449 -32.76 -1.42 -1.99
CA VAL A 449 -31.51 -1.55 -2.75
C VAL A 449 -31.79 -1.41 -4.23
N VAL A 450 -31.15 -0.44 -4.86
CA VAL A 450 -31.19 -0.22 -6.30
C VAL A 450 -30.27 -1.22 -6.98
N ARG A 451 -30.80 -1.90 -8.02
CA ARG A 451 -30.17 -2.99 -8.74
C ARG A 451 -29.82 -2.53 -10.13
N MET A 452 -28.54 -2.45 -10.46
CA MET A 452 -28.07 -2.04 -11.78
C MET A 452 -27.41 -3.25 -12.45
N ILE A 453 -28.06 -3.78 -13.48
CA ILE A 453 -27.56 -4.92 -14.27
C ILE A 453 -26.93 -4.38 -15.54
N ASN A 454 -25.65 -4.66 -15.76
CA ASN A 454 -24.86 -4.18 -16.88
C ASN A 454 -24.94 -2.65 -17.07
N PRO A 455 -24.78 -1.85 -15.98
CA PRO A 455 -24.93 -0.41 -16.07
C PRO A 455 -24.00 0.21 -17.12
N SER A 456 -24.52 1.20 -17.81
CA SER A 456 -23.78 1.98 -18.79
C SER A 456 -22.71 2.87 -18.10
N PRO A 457 -21.70 3.37 -18.84
CA PRO A 457 -20.77 4.36 -18.34
C PRO A 457 -21.44 5.60 -17.73
N ALA A 458 -22.55 6.06 -18.31
CA ALA A 458 -23.28 7.24 -17.86
C ALA A 458 -24.00 6.99 -16.51
N GLU A 459 -24.58 5.81 -16.31
CA GLU A 459 -25.22 5.43 -15.04
C GLU A 459 -24.19 5.35 -13.92
N ILE A 460 -23.02 4.74 -14.15
CA ILE A 460 -21.94 4.73 -13.17
C ILE A 460 -21.41 6.13 -12.92
N ALA A 461 -21.25 6.96 -13.96
CA ALA A 461 -20.84 8.35 -13.81
C ALA A 461 -21.83 9.18 -12.97
N ASN A 462 -23.12 8.83 -12.99
CA ASN A 462 -24.12 9.43 -12.11
C ASN A 462 -23.99 8.92 -10.67
N LEU A 463 -23.80 7.63 -10.46
CA LEU A 463 -23.67 7.03 -9.13
C LEU A 463 -22.49 7.63 -8.35
N ILE A 464 -21.34 7.84 -9.00
CA ILE A 464 -20.15 8.39 -8.34
C ILE A 464 -20.28 9.87 -7.93
N LYS A 465 -21.36 10.56 -8.29
CA LYS A 465 -21.62 11.91 -7.78
C LYS A 465 -21.97 11.89 -6.27
N GLY A 466 -22.45 10.77 -5.75
CA GLY A 466 -22.81 10.60 -4.35
C GLY A 466 -21.61 10.27 -3.44
N LYS A 467 -21.88 10.27 -2.12
CA LYS A 467 -20.91 9.85 -1.10
C LYS A 467 -20.89 8.32 -0.99
N LEU A 468 -20.15 7.67 -1.87
CA LEU A 468 -20.04 6.22 -1.92
C LEU A 468 -19.23 5.66 -0.75
N VAL A 469 -19.75 4.66 -0.08
CA VAL A 469 -19.08 3.85 0.95
C VAL A 469 -19.19 2.38 0.57
N GLY A 470 -18.06 1.71 0.46
CA GLY A 470 -17.99 0.30 0.14
C GLY A 470 -17.15 -0.47 1.16
N PHE A 471 -16.90 -1.74 0.90
CA PHE A 471 -16.07 -2.63 1.70
C PHE A 471 -14.86 -3.10 0.90
N ASN A 472 -13.64 -2.69 1.28
CA ASN A 472 -12.41 -2.93 0.53
C ASN A 472 -12.46 -2.37 -0.91
N ASN A 473 -13.34 -1.44 -1.14
CA ASN A 473 -13.68 -0.89 -2.45
C ASN A 473 -12.55 -0.07 -3.07
N ARG A 474 -11.66 0.52 -2.27
CA ARG A 474 -10.49 1.25 -2.76
C ARG A 474 -9.47 0.34 -3.43
N ASP A 475 -9.44 -0.92 -3.04
CA ASP A 475 -8.54 -1.92 -3.63
C ASP A 475 -9.17 -2.71 -4.79
N TYR A 476 -10.50 -2.64 -4.97
CA TYR A 476 -11.21 -3.41 -5.98
C TYR A 476 -12.33 -2.61 -6.70
N ASP A 477 -13.50 -2.42 -6.07
CA ASP A 477 -14.72 -1.90 -6.73
C ASP A 477 -14.52 -0.55 -7.39
N ASN A 478 -13.81 0.36 -6.77
CA ASN A 478 -13.48 1.66 -7.32
C ASN A 478 -12.78 1.56 -8.69
N HIS A 479 -11.92 0.55 -8.87
CA HIS A 479 -11.21 0.32 -10.13
C HIS A 479 -12.11 -0.25 -11.20
N ILE A 480 -13.06 -1.10 -10.80
CA ILE A 480 -14.09 -1.66 -11.70
C ILE A 480 -15.04 -0.55 -12.19
N LEU A 481 -15.57 0.25 -11.24
CA LEU A 481 -16.43 1.40 -11.59
C LEU A 481 -15.70 2.38 -12.50
N TRP A 482 -14.43 2.67 -12.22
CA TRP A 482 -13.62 3.56 -13.04
C TRP A 482 -13.40 3.03 -14.45
N ALA A 483 -13.08 1.74 -14.58
CA ALA A 483 -12.93 1.10 -15.88
C ALA A 483 -14.23 1.14 -16.68
N ARG A 484 -15.39 0.93 -16.05
CA ARG A 484 -16.71 1.06 -16.70
C ARG A 484 -16.95 2.48 -17.20
N ILE A 485 -16.64 3.51 -16.41
CA ILE A 485 -16.75 4.91 -16.85
C ILE A 485 -15.88 5.18 -18.09
N LEU A 486 -14.72 4.51 -18.18
CA LEU A 486 -13.84 4.59 -19.36
C LEU A 486 -14.33 3.78 -20.56
N GLY A 487 -15.49 3.11 -20.45
CA GLY A 487 -16.11 2.37 -21.54
C GLY A 487 -15.73 0.90 -21.63
N ALA A 488 -15.13 0.32 -20.59
CA ALA A 488 -14.78 -1.11 -20.56
C ALA A 488 -16.03 -1.99 -20.70
N SER A 489 -15.95 -3.06 -21.51
CA SER A 489 -16.98 -4.10 -21.63
C SER A 489 -17.00 -5.00 -20.39
N ASN A 490 -18.04 -5.83 -20.22
CA ASN A 490 -18.09 -6.81 -19.12
C ASN A 490 -16.87 -7.75 -19.16
N MET A 491 -16.48 -8.22 -20.33
CA MET A 491 -15.30 -9.06 -20.49
C MET A 491 -14.00 -8.33 -20.11
N ASP A 492 -13.88 -7.02 -20.38
CA ASP A 492 -12.71 -6.23 -19.96
C ASP A 492 -12.70 -6.01 -18.45
N LEU A 493 -13.87 -5.79 -17.84
CA LEU A 493 -14.01 -5.72 -16.38
C LEU A 493 -13.63 -7.06 -15.73
N TYR A 494 -14.07 -8.18 -16.28
CA TYR A 494 -13.70 -9.51 -15.81
C TYR A 494 -12.18 -9.72 -15.85
N LYS A 495 -11.52 -9.39 -16.98
CA LYS A 495 -10.05 -9.49 -17.08
C LYS A 495 -9.34 -8.59 -16.08
N LEU A 496 -9.85 -7.37 -15.87
CA LEU A 496 -9.33 -6.45 -14.88
C LEU A 496 -9.47 -7.04 -13.47
N SER A 497 -10.63 -7.61 -13.14
CA SER A 497 -10.90 -8.30 -11.88
C SER A 497 -9.91 -9.43 -11.63
N GLN A 498 -9.66 -10.30 -12.62
CA GLN A 498 -8.69 -11.38 -12.50
C GLN A 498 -7.27 -10.86 -12.22
N ARG A 499 -6.82 -9.82 -12.92
CA ARG A 499 -5.52 -9.20 -12.68
C ARG A 499 -5.40 -8.63 -11.26
N ILE A 500 -6.44 -7.98 -10.75
CA ILE A 500 -6.40 -7.39 -9.41
C ILE A 500 -6.43 -8.48 -8.33
N ILE A 501 -7.31 -9.47 -8.43
CA ILE A 501 -7.57 -10.45 -7.38
C ILE A 501 -6.56 -11.61 -7.44
N ASN A 502 -6.42 -12.27 -8.60
CA ASN A 502 -5.65 -13.49 -8.74
C ASN A 502 -4.16 -13.21 -8.97
N ASP A 503 -3.85 -12.29 -9.90
CA ASP A 503 -2.46 -11.98 -10.26
C ASP A 503 -1.83 -11.01 -9.27
N LYS A 504 -2.64 -10.34 -8.43
CA LYS A 504 -2.20 -9.28 -7.50
C LYS A 504 -1.39 -8.20 -8.20
N ASP A 505 -1.77 -7.91 -9.44
CA ASP A 505 -1.07 -6.96 -10.30
C ASP A 505 -1.39 -5.52 -9.89
N HIS A 506 -0.50 -4.91 -9.15
CA HIS A 506 -0.64 -3.51 -8.74
C HIS A 506 -0.68 -2.53 -9.92
N THR A 507 -0.17 -2.93 -11.10
CA THR A 507 -0.21 -2.08 -12.30
C THR A 507 -1.58 -2.06 -12.97
N ALA A 508 -2.47 -2.96 -12.60
CA ALA A 508 -3.86 -3.00 -13.05
C ALA A 508 -4.74 -1.93 -12.40
N LYS A 509 -4.28 -1.35 -11.28
CA LYS A 509 -5.03 -0.38 -10.50
C LYS A 509 -4.85 1.04 -11.05
N PHE A 510 -5.96 1.80 -11.13
CA PHE A 510 -5.95 3.18 -11.59
C PHE A 510 -5.69 4.13 -10.42
N GLY A 511 -4.75 5.06 -10.59
CA GLY A 511 -4.44 6.06 -9.56
C GLY A 511 -5.64 6.95 -9.21
N GLU A 512 -6.49 7.24 -10.20
CA GLU A 512 -7.70 8.05 -10.06
C GLU A 512 -8.81 7.37 -9.26
N ALA A 513 -8.91 6.05 -9.39
CA ALA A 513 -9.97 5.28 -8.78
C ALA A 513 -9.92 5.24 -7.25
N TYR A 514 -8.72 5.37 -6.65
CA TYR A 514 -8.57 5.38 -5.19
C TYR A 514 -9.40 6.47 -4.48
N ASN A 515 -9.71 7.56 -5.18
CA ASN A 515 -10.47 8.69 -4.62
C ASN A 515 -11.91 8.76 -5.16
N LEU A 516 -12.39 7.70 -5.80
CA LEU A 516 -13.75 7.64 -6.35
C LEU A 516 -14.80 7.61 -5.25
N SER A 517 -14.58 6.81 -4.21
CA SER A 517 -15.47 6.70 -3.06
C SER A 517 -15.14 7.70 -1.96
N TYR A 518 -16.11 7.94 -1.09
CA TYR A 518 -15.97 8.78 0.10
C TYR A 518 -15.23 8.07 1.23
N ALA A 519 -15.53 6.79 1.48
CA ALA A 519 -14.87 5.99 2.49
C ALA A 519 -14.86 4.50 2.13
N ASP A 520 -13.97 3.77 2.78
CA ASP A 520 -13.84 2.32 2.70
C ASP A 520 -13.88 1.74 4.12
N VAL A 521 -14.90 0.91 4.40
CA VAL A 521 -15.12 0.35 5.75
C VAL A 521 -13.93 -0.49 6.19
N TYR A 522 -13.37 -1.29 5.29
CA TYR A 522 -12.20 -2.10 5.62
C TYR A 522 -10.99 -1.24 6.01
N ASP A 523 -10.81 -0.07 5.40
CA ASP A 523 -9.69 0.83 5.69
C ASP A 523 -9.76 1.45 7.09
N PHE A 524 -10.95 1.86 7.54
CA PHE A 524 -11.08 2.56 8.82
C PHE A 524 -11.46 1.64 9.99
N ALA A 525 -12.08 0.48 9.77
CA ALA A 525 -12.46 -0.44 10.84
C ALA A 525 -11.24 -0.86 11.67
N SER A 526 -11.38 -0.85 12.99
CA SER A 526 -10.32 -1.27 13.92
C SER A 526 -10.08 -2.79 13.86
N VAL A 527 -11.12 -3.57 13.61
CA VAL A 527 -11.04 -5.02 13.40
C VAL A 527 -10.93 -5.31 11.91
N LYS A 528 -9.82 -5.94 11.49
CA LYS A 528 -9.58 -6.33 10.10
C LYS A 528 -10.15 -7.71 9.81
N MET A 529 -11.37 -7.73 9.33
CA MET A 529 -12.13 -8.94 9.03
C MET A 529 -12.85 -8.72 7.69
N GLY A 530 -13.03 -9.75 6.88
CA GLY A 530 -13.77 -9.68 5.62
C GLY A 530 -15.28 -9.49 5.85
N LEU A 531 -16.03 -9.11 4.81
CA LEU A 531 -17.48 -8.86 4.92
C LEU A 531 -18.24 -10.11 5.36
N LYS A 532 -17.96 -11.28 4.78
CA LYS A 532 -18.61 -12.54 5.13
C LYS A 532 -18.38 -13.00 6.58
N PRO A 533 -17.15 -12.97 7.14
CA PRO A 533 -16.97 -13.12 8.59
C PRO A 533 -17.72 -12.09 9.43
N TRP A 534 -17.87 -10.84 8.98
CA TRP A 534 -18.68 -9.82 9.67
C TRP A 534 -20.15 -10.20 9.73
N GLU A 535 -20.72 -10.74 8.64
CA GLU A 535 -22.10 -11.22 8.61
C GLU A 535 -22.35 -12.24 9.74
N ILE A 536 -21.43 -13.23 9.88
CA ILE A 536 -21.51 -14.25 10.94
C ILE A 536 -21.34 -13.64 12.33
N PHE A 537 -20.34 -12.76 12.50
CA PHE A 537 -20.06 -12.12 13.79
C PHE A 537 -21.24 -11.28 14.29
N LEU A 538 -21.88 -10.53 13.40
CA LEU A 538 -23.03 -9.69 13.73
C LEU A 538 -24.35 -10.49 13.79
N GLY A 539 -24.36 -11.77 13.41
CA GLY A 539 -25.56 -12.60 13.35
C GLY A 539 -26.59 -12.12 12.33
N ILE A 540 -26.14 -11.50 11.24
CA ILE A 540 -26.98 -11.09 10.12
C ILE A 540 -26.96 -12.17 9.02
N LYS A 541 -27.88 -12.07 8.07
CA LYS A 541 -28.01 -13.04 7.00
C LYS A 541 -26.68 -13.22 6.27
N HIS A 542 -26.15 -14.44 6.32
CA HIS A 542 -24.93 -14.82 5.61
C HIS A 542 -25.30 -15.52 4.31
N VAL A 543 -24.76 -15.02 3.20
CA VAL A 543 -24.96 -15.60 1.85
C VAL A 543 -23.60 -15.73 1.17
N GLU A 544 -23.34 -16.89 0.58
CA GLU A 544 -22.19 -17.13 -0.28
C GLU A 544 -22.67 -17.41 -1.72
N SER A 545 -21.96 -16.88 -2.71
CA SER A 545 -22.29 -17.16 -4.11
C SER A 545 -21.99 -18.62 -4.44
N LYS A 546 -22.95 -19.28 -5.06
CA LYS A 546 -22.82 -20.67 -5.53
C LYS A 546 -22.29 -20.76 -6.96
N HIS A 547 -22.36 -19.65 -7.72
CA HIS A 547 -21.93 -19.63 -9.12
C HIS A 547 -20.40 -19.47 -9.20
N PRO A 548 -19.69 -20.28 -10.02
CA PRO A 548 -18.25 -20.16 -10.23
C PRO A 548 -17.88 -18.81 -10.83
N TRP A 549 -16.85 -18.15 -10.29
CA TRP A 549 -16.42 -16.82 -10.72
C TRP A 549 -15.80 -16.76 -12.12
N ASP A 550 -15.39 -17.90 -12.65
CA ASP A 550 -14.74 -18.05 -13.94
C ASP A 550 -15.67 -18.59 -15.04
N GLU A 551 -16.96 -18.67 -14.77
CA GLU A 551 -17.99 -19.08 -15.73
C GLU A 551 -18.88 -17.89 -16.12
N GLU A 552 -19.56 -18.01 -17.24
CA GLU A 552 -20.62 -17.09 -17.64
C GLU A 552 -21.87 -17.35 -16.81
N VAL A 553 -22.55 -16.32 -16.38
CA VAL A 553 -23.79 -16.44 -15.61
C VAL A 553 -24.96 -16.69 -16.59
N PRO A 554 -25.68 -17.81 -16.47
CA PRO A 554 -26.90 -18.05 -17.24
C PRO A 554 -28.00 -17.04 -16.92
N ASP A 555 -28.87 -16.73 -17.87
CA ASP A 555 -29.92 -15.71 -17.70
C ASP A 555 -30.85 -15.99 -16.52
N ASP A 556 -31.15 -17.24 -16.24
CA ASP A 556 -32.00 -17.68 -15.12
C ASP A 556 -31.29 -17.55 -13.75
N LYS A 557 -29.96 -17.33 -13.72
CA LYS A 557 -29.15 -17.14 -12.50
C LYS A 557 -28.81 -15.70 -12.23
N ILE A 558 -29.04 -14.76 -13.12
CA ILE A 558 -28.71 -13.35 -12.97
C ILE A 558 -29.34 -12.78 -11.70
N LEU A 559 -30.60 -13.07 -11.41
CA LEU A 559 -31.28 -12.57 -10.22
C LEU A 559 -30.68 -13.12 -8.93
N GLU A 560 -30.18 -14.35 -8.91
CA GLU A 560 -29.47 -14.92 -7.75
C GLU A 560 -28.20 -14.13 -7.43
N ILE A 561 -27.42 -13.75 -8.46
CA ILE A 561 -26.23 -12.90 -8.29
C ILE A 561 -26.59 -11.48 -7.84
N VAL A 562 -27.68 -10.93 -8.37
CA VAL A 562 -28.17 -9.61 -7.96
C VAL A 562 -28.61 -9.63 -6.49
N ASP A 563 -29.33 -10.65 -6.05
CA ASP A 563 -29.77 -10.79 -4.66
C ASP A 563 -28.59 -11.03 -3.71
N TYR A 564 -27.54 -11.74 -4.17
CA TYR A 564 -26.27 -11.86 -3.45
C TYR A 564 -25.61 -10.50 -3.23
N CYS A 565 -25.46 -9.70 -4.29
CA CYS A 565 -24.91 -8.34 -4.20
C CYS A 565 -25.76 -7.42 -3.31
N CYS A 566 -27.11 -7.53 -3.37
CA CYS A 566 -28.01 -6.80 -2.49
C CYS A 566 -27.79 -7.16 -1.00
N ASN A 567 -27.58 -8.44 -0.71
CA ASN A 567 -27.25 -8.88 0.65
C ASN A 567 -25.95 -8.24 1.14
N ASP A 568 -24.93 -8.17 0.27
CA ASP A 568 -23.64 -7.56 0.63
C ASP A 568 -23.78 -6.07 0.91
N VAL A 569 -24.59 -5.33 0.17
CA VAL A 569 -24.91 -3.92 0.44
C VAL A 569 -25.64 -3.75 1.79
N ASN A 570 -26.60 -4.61 2.11
CA ASN A 570 -27.30 -4.56 3.41
C ASN A 570 -26.38 -4.94 4.56
N ALA A 571 -25.55 -5.96 4.38
CA ALA A 571 -24.52 -6.36 5.35
C ALA A 571 -23.52 -5.22 5.58
N LEU A 572 -23.06 -4.56 4.51
CA LEU A 572 -22.13 -3.43 4.59
C LEU A 572 -22.67 -2.29 5.46
N GLU A 573 -23.95 -1.93 5.34
CA GLU A 573 -24.55 -0.92 6.21
C GLU A 573 -24.51 -1.33 7.69
N LYS A 574 -24.86 -2.59 8.00
CA LYS A 574 -24.80 -3.10 9.40
C LYS A 574 -23.36 -3.10 9.96
N VAL A 575 -22.39 -3.44 9.12
CA VAL A 575 -20.97 -3.37 9.50
C VAL A 575 -20.54 -1.93 9.70
N PHE A 576 -20.95 -1.00 8.83
CA PHE A 576 -20.67 0.42 8.99
C PHE A 576 -21.26 0.95 10.30
N ASP A 577 -22.50 0.61 10.63
CA ASP A 577 -23.15 1.01 11.87
C ASP A 577 -22.41 0.46 13.09
N TYR A 578 -21.98 -0.80 13.08
CA TYR A 578 -21.14 -1.38 14.12
C TYR A 578 -19.79 -0.66 14.24
N CYS A 579 -19.14 -0.33 13.12
CA CYS A 579 -17.87 0.38 13.05
C CYS A 579 -18.02 1.91 13.08
N HIS A 580 -19.22 2.45 13.38
CA HIS A 580 -19.49 3.89 13.31
C HIS A 580 -18.53 4.72 14.16
N GLN A 581 -18.13 4.22 15.32
CA GLN A 581 -17.16 4.89 16.19
C GLN A 581 -15.79 5.01 15.51
N ASP A 582 -15.34 3.96 14.80
CA ASP A 582 -14.09 3.98 14.04
C ASP A 582 -14.16 4.98 12.89
N PHE A 583 -15.32 5.08 12.24
CA PHE A 583 -15.55 6.06 11.17
C PHE A 583 -15.48 7.50 11.70
N VAL A 584 -16.14 7.79 12.82
CA VAL A 584 -16.07 9.12 13.47
C VAL A 584 -14.64 9.42 13.92
N ALA A 585 -13.93 8.43 14.48
CA ALA A 585 -12.53 8.57 14.82
C ALA A 585 -11.68 8.92 13.58
N ARG A 586 -11.94 8.29 12.44
CA ARG A 586 -11.28 8.62 11.16
C ARG A 586 -11.63 10.04 10.69
N GLN A 587 -12.85 10.50 10.88
CA GLN A 587 -13.23 11.89 10.58
C GLN A 587 -12.44 12.89 11.44
N ILE A 588 -12.33 12.62 12.74
CA ILE A 588 -11.51 13.43 13.67
C ILE A 588 -10.05 13.47 13.20
N LEU A 589 -9.47 12.32 12.83
CA LEU A 589 -8.11 12.28 12.27
C LEU A 589 -7.97 13.10 11.00
N ALA A 590 -8.98 13.06 10.13
CA ALA A 590 -8.98 13.84 8.90
C ALA A 590 -9.05 15.36 9.21
N ASP A 591 -9.77 15.77 10.23
CA ASP A 591 -9.80 17.16 10.67
C ASP A 591 -8.46 17.63 11.24
N LEU A 592 -7.89 16.86 12.17
CA LEU A 592 -6.59 17.17 12.78
C LEU A 592 -5.44 17.20 11.76
N SER A 593 -5.47 16.36 10.76
CA SER A 593 -4.43 16.29 9.73
C SER A 593 -4.65 17.22 8.54
N GLY A 594 -5.87 17.69 8.33
CA GLY A 594 -6.29 18.40 7.11
C GLY A 594 -6.39 17.53 5.86
N LEU A 595 -6.40 16.19 6.02
CA LEU A 595 -6.56 15.21 4.94
C LEU A 595 -8.00 14.70 4.84
N THR A 596 -8.32 13.94 3.80
CA THR A 596 -9.65 13.32 3.62
C THR A 596 -9.77 12.03 4.43
N VAL A 597 -11.01 11.57 4.72
CA VAL A 597 -11.26 10.29 5.41
C VAL A 597 -10.68 9.08 4.66
N ASN A 598 -10.48 9.18 3.34
CA ASN A 598 -9.84 8.14 2.53
C ASN A 598 -8.32 8.04 2.69
N SER A 599 -7.68 9.00 3.34
CA SER A 599 -6.24 8.90 3.61
C SER A 599 -5.98 7.81 4.64
N THR A 600 -4.88 7.10 4.49
CA THR A 600 -4.49 6.05 5.43
C THR A 600 -4.15 6.62 6.81
N ASN A 601 -4.32 5.83 7.88
CA ASN A 601 -3.92 6.22 9.23
C ASN A 601 -2.46 6.70 9.27
N ARG A 602 -1.57 6.03 8.56
CA ARG A 602 -0.15 6.43 8.48
C ARG A 602 0.03 7.84 7.91
N LYS A 603 -0.71 8.21 6.87
CA LYS A 603 -0.66 9.56 6.28
C LYS A 603 -1.23 10.62 7.22
N HIS A 604 -2.38 10.35 7.86
CA HIS A 604 -2.96 11.24 8.86
C HIS A 604 -1.96 11.52 9.99
N ILE A 605 -1.43 10.46 10.59
CA ILE A 605 -0.55 10.55 11.75
C ILE A 605 0.79 11.20 11.38
N SER A 606 1.35 10.88 10.21
CA SER A 606 2.55 11.55 9.70
C SER A 606 2.32 13.06 9.55
N ARG A 607 1.15 13.45 9.01
CA ARG A 607 0.80 14.86 8.86
C ARG A 607 0.61 15.56 10.21
N ILE A 608 -0.03 14.91 11.17
CA ILE A 608 -0.24 15.45 12.52
C ILE A 608 1.10 15.65 13.23
N LEU A 609 2.00 14.66 13.20
CA LEU A 609 3.26 14.70 13.94
C LEU A 609 4.34 15.52 13.25
N PHE A 610 4.54 15.32 11.94
CA PHE A 610 5.68 15.85 11.20
C PHE A 610 5.33 17.00 10.25
N GLY A 611 4.05 17.33 10.12
CA GLY A 611 3.59 18.39 9.19
C GLY A 611 3.88 18.01 7.73
N MET A 612 4.59 18.89 7.03
CA MET A 612 4.98 18.74 5.62
C MET A 612 6.42 18.21 5.44
N GLU A 613 7.10 17.85 6.54
CA GLU A 613 8.46 17.36 6.47
C GLU A 613 8.52 16.04 5.69
N ARG A 614 9.41 15.96 4.69
CA ARG A 614 9.51 14.78 3.82
C ARG A 614 10.35 13.66 4.44
N GLU A 615 11.37 14.02 5.23
CA GLU A 615 12.32 13.07 5.82
C GLU A 615 12.52 13.37 7.31
N PRO A 616 11.45 13.30 8.14
CA PRO A 616 11.54 13.64 9.57
C PRO A 616 12.49 12.73 10.33
N GLN A 617 12.67 11.49 9.86
CA GLN A 617 13.56 10.48 10.46
C GLN A 617 15.04 10.90 10.51
N ARG A 618 15.46 11.90 9.71
CA ARG A 618 16.81 12.46 9.81
C ARG A 618 17.06 13.22 11.12
N LYS A 619 15.98 13.63 11.80
CA LYS A 619 16.02 14.37 13.06
C LYS A 619 15.70 13.48 14.28
N PHE A 620 15.46 12.19 14.07
CA PHE A 620 15.15 11.24 15.13
C PHE A 620 16.37 10.98 16.00
N VAL A 621 16.11 10.55 17.24
CA VAL A 621 17.14 10.18 18.22
C VAL A 621 17.12 8.66 18.39
N TYR A 622 18.27 8.04 18.21
CA TYR A 622 18.45 6.64 18.54
C TYR A 622 19.25 6.52 19.83
N THR A 623 18.74 5.77 20.80
CA THR A 623 19.36 5.53 22.09
C THR A 623 19.82 4.08 22.17
N ASP A 624 21.09 3.87 22.50
CA ASP A 624 21.61 2.55 22.86
C ASP A 624 21.10 2.17 24.27
N LEU A 625 20.18 1.19 24.29
CA LEU A 625 19.55 0.75 25.53
C LEU A 625 20.54 0.13 26.56
N SER A 626 21.73 -0.31 26.14
CA SER A 626 22.76 -0.81 27.06
C SER A 626 23.22 0.25 28.08
N LYS A 627 23.01 1.54 27.79
CA LYS A 627 23.31 2.66 28.69
C LYS A 627 22.27 2.78 29.81
N GLU A 628 21.00 2.55 29.55
CA GLU A 628 19.92 2.58 30.53
C GLU A 628 19.81 1.23 31.26
N PHE A 629 20.06 0.12 30.53
CA PHE A 629 20.01 -1.26 31.03
C PHE A 629 21.37 -1.96 30.85
N PRO A 630 22.31 -1.74 31.76
CA PRO A 630 23.67 -2.31 31.65
C PRO A 630 23.63 -3.84 31.56
N GLY A 631 24.28 -4.38 30.51
CA GLY A 631 24.30 -5.82 30.24
C GLY A 631 23.29 -6.26 29.17
N TYR A 632 22.43 -5.36 28.66
CA TYR A 632 21.63 -5.63 27.47
C TYR A 632 22.53 -5.85 26.25
N LYS A 633 22.21 -6.88 25.45
CA LYS A 633 22.93 -7.23 24.22
C LYS A 633 21.94 -7.51 23.10
N PHE A 634 22.23 -6.94 21.94
CA PHE A 634 21.52 -7.21 20.71
C PHE A 634 22.48 -7.72 19.65
N ASP A 635 22.15 -8.84 19.02
CA ASP A 635 22.90 -9.40 17.88
C ASP A 635 21.95 -9.55 16.68
N GLU A 636 22.11 -8.66 15.71
CA GLU A 636 21.27 -8.61 14.49
C GLU A 636 21.38 -9.92 13.67
N TYR A 637 22.52 -10.60 13.74
CA TYR A 637 22.85 -11.77 12.90
C TYR A 637 22.58 -13.10 13.60
N ALA A 638 22.14 -13.09 14.86
CA ALA A 638 21.86 -14.32 15.60
C ALA A 638 20.78 -15.16 14.89
N LYS A 639 21.03 -16.48 14.81
CA LYS A 639 20.05 -17.47 14.37
C LYS A 639 19.19 -17.87 15.59
N GLY A 640 18.06 -17.19 15.80
CA GLY A 640 17.19 -17.39 16.97
C GLY A 640 16.97 -16.09 17.72
N ASP A 641 16.99 -16.14 19.06
CA ASP A 641 16.80 -14.96 19.88
C ASP A 641 17.94 -13.96 19.71
N LYS A 642 17.59 -12.73 19.39
CA LYS A 642 18.54 -11.67 19.05
C LYS A 642 18.90 -10.77 20.22
N SER A 643 18.09 -10.76 21.26
CA SER A 643 18.20 -9.84 22.37
C SER A 643 18.26 -10.60 23.69
N PHE A 644 19.25 -10.29 24.52
CA PHE A 644 19.45 -10.91 25.84
C PHE A 644 19.70 -9.84 26.90
N TYR A 645 19.10 -10.06 28.06
CA TYR A 645 19.31 -9.22 29.23
C TYR A 645 19.25 -10.07 30.50
N LYS A 646 20.25 -9.95 31.38
CA LYS A 646 20.36 -10.73 32.64
C LYS A 646 20.11 -12.24 32.44
N GLY A 647 20.63 -12.78 31.34
CA GLY A 647 20.48 -14.20 31.01
C GLY A 647 19.13 -14.62 30.44
N VAL A 648 18.22 -13.69 30.21
CA VAL A 648 16.89 -13.92 29.67
C VAL A 648 16.83 -13.44 28.22
N ALA A 649 16.24 -14.26 27.34
CA ALA A 649 15.88 -13.85 25.99
C ALA A 649 14.69 -12.89 26.03
N VAL A 650 14.86 -11.71 25.41
CA VAL A 650 13.82 -10.68 25.36
C VAL A 650 13.23 -10.61 23.96
N GLY A 651 11.97 -10.97 23.80
CA GLY A 651 11.27 -11.00 22.52
C GLY A 651 11.20 -9.65 21.82
N GLU A 652 10.90 -9.64 20.52
CA GLU A 652 10.82 -8.38 19.73
C GLU A 652 9.57 -7.54 20.08
N GLY A 653 8.50 -8.19 20.58
CA GLY A 653 7.24 -7.53 20.94
C GLY A 653 7.10 -7.19 22.42
N GLY A 654 8.03 -7.61 23.27
CA GLY A 654 7.95 -7.42 24.71
C GLY A 654 8.57 -8.57 25.50
N TYR A 655 8.49 -8.51 26.85
CA TYR A 655 8.87 -9.60 27.72
C TYR A 655 7.63 -10.42 28.08
N VAL A 656 7.75 -11.73 27.98
CA VAL A 656 6.71 -12.69 28.37
C VAL A 656 7.30 -13.68 29.37
N PHE A 657 6.60 -13.88 30.46
CA PHE A 657 6.97 -14.84 31.52
C PHE A 657 5.71 -15.47 32.06
N GLY A 658 5.72 -16.78 32.29
CA GLY A 658 4.64 -17.53 32.91
C GLY A 658 5.20 -18.65 33.79
N LYS A 659 4.75 -18.73 35.04
CA LYS A 659 5.01 -19.84 35.94
C LYS A 659 3.72 -20.61 36.13
N PRO A 660 3.51 -21.72 35.38
CA PRO A 660 2.28 -22.48 35.47
C PRO A 660 1.98 -22.93 36.91
N GLY A 661 0.72 -22.87 37.31
CA GLY A 661 0.30 -23.22 38.65
C GLY A 661 -1.05 -22.63 39.04
N MET A 662 -1.51 -23.00 40.22
CA MET A 662 -2.70 -22.41 40.86
C MET A 662 -2.28 -21.41 41.93
N TYR A 663 -2.80 -20.20 41.85
CA TYR A 663 -2.45 -19.09 42.75
C TYR A 663 -3.70 -18.41 43.30
N ARG A 664 -3.56 -17.76 44.46
CA ARG A 664 -4.64 -17.02 45.14
C ARG A 664 -4.17 -15.58 45.42
N ASN A 665 -5.13 -14.70 45.63
CA ASN A 665 -4.89 -13.29 45.93
C ASN A 665 -3.85 -12.68 45.01
N VAL A 666 -4.12 -12.67 43.70
CA VAL A 666 -3.16 -12.25 42.65
C VAL A 666 -3.49 -10.84 42.17
N ALA A 667 -2.64 -9.87 42.51
CA ALA A 667 -2.77 -8.51 41.99
C ALA A 667 -2.36 -8.46 40.52
N VAL A 668 -3.16 -7.79 39.72
CA VAL A 668 -2.91 -7.48 38.31
C VAL A 668 -2.61 -6.00 38.15
N LEU A 669 -1.40 -5.70 37.75
CA LEU A 669 -0.98 -4.33 37.48
C LEU A 669 -0.58 -4.19 36.03
N ASP A 670 -1.09 -3.16 35.39
CA ASP A 670 -0.85 -2.86 33.96
C ASP A 670 -0.19 -1.51 33.78
N VAL A 671 0.76 -1.41 32.85
CA VAL A 671 1.41 -0.14 32.54
C VAL A 671 0.54 0.70 31.62
N ALA A 672 0.12 1.84 32.10
CA ALA A 672 -0.66 2.79 31.30
C ALA A 672 0.16 3.25 30.10
N SER A 673 -0.17 2.74 28.90
CA SER A 673 0.41 3.16 27.61
C SER A 673 1.94 2.95 27.52
N MET A 674 2.45 1.74 27.76
CA MET A 674 3.88 1.42 27.79
C MET A 674 4.66 1.90 26.55
N HIS A 675 4.20 1.62 25.34
CA HIS A 675 4.91 2.00 24.13
C HIS A 675 4.91 3.52 23.86
N PRO A 676 3.79 4.25 24.01
CA PRO A 676 3.81 5.72 23.96
C PRO A 676 4.77 6.33 24.98
N THR A 677 4.77 5.85 26.21
CA THR A 677 5.69 6.32 27.25
C THR A 677 7.14 6.04 26.87
N SER A 678 7.45 4.86 26.35
CA SER A 678 8.80 4.54 25.87
C SER A 678 9.25 5.48 24.74
N ILE A 679 8.38 5.82 23.79
CA ILE A 679 8.67 6.78 22.71
C ILE A 679 9.02 8.16 23.28
N ILE A 680 8.27 8.61 24.30
CA ILE A 680 8.50 9.90 24.95
C ILE A 680 9.82 9.90 25.72
N GLN A 681 10.07 8.89 26.57
CA GLN A 681 11.26 8.77 27.39
C GLN A 681 12.54 8.64 26.55
N LEU A 682 12.49 7.93 25.42
CA LEU A 682 13.58 7.79 24.47
C LEU A 682 13.80 9.05 23.61
N ASN A 683 12.91 10.04 23.68
CA ASN A 683 12.89 11.17 22.73
C ASN A 683 12.99 10.71 21.27
N LEU A 684 12.31 9.61 20.93
CA LEU A 684 12.51 8.86 19.68
C LEU A 684 12.42 9.74 18.43
N PHE A 685 11.43 10.61 18.37
CA PHE A 685 11.20 11.50 17.22
C PHE A 685 11.96 12.83 17.30
N GLY A 686 12.90 12.98 18.25
CA GLY A 686 13.67 14.21 18.41
C GLY A 686 12.77 15.44 18.62
N PRO A 687 12.87 16.47 17.75
CA PRO A 687 12.08 17.70 17.92
C PRO A 687 10.56 17.48 17.79
N TYR A 688 10.12 16.36 17.23
CA TYR A 688 8.71 16.05 17.07
C TYR A 688 8.13 15.25 18.26
N THR A 689 8.98 14.81 19.21
CA THR A 689 8.52 14.06 20.39
C THR A 689 7.60 14.91 21.26
N GLN A 690 7.79 16.23 21.29
CA GLN A 690 6.89 17.12 22.03
C GLN A 690 5.46 17.07 21.47
N LYS A 691 5.28 17.12 20.14
CA LYS A 691 3.94 17.00 19.53
C LYS A 691 3.30 15.64 19.81
N PHE A 692 4.10 14.58 19.87
CA PHE A 692 3.61 13.26 20.28
C PHE A 692 3.19 13.22 21.75
N LYS A 693 3.94 13.87 22.64
CA LYS A 693 3.62 14.04 24.06
C LYS A 693 2.33 14.86 24.23
N ASP A 694 2.17 15.95 23.48
CA ASP A 694 0.94 16.76 23.51
C ASP A 694 -0.30 15.93 23.12
N LEU A 695 -0.18 15.02 22.13
CA LEU A 695 -1.24 14.06 21.78
C LEU A 695 -1.53 13.07 22.90
N TYR A 696 -0.51 12.59 23.58
CA TYR A 696 -0.64 11.69 24.72
C TYR A 696 -1.36 12.38 25.89
N GLU A 697 -0.96 13.58 26.25
CA GLU A 697 -1.58 14.40 27.29
C GLU A 697 -3.03 14.76 26.93
N ALA A 698 -3.28 15.11 25.67
CA ALA A 698 -4.63 15.36 25.18
C ALA A 698 -5.55 14.15 25.38
N ARG A 699 -5.07 12.95 25.04
CA ARG A 699 -5.83 11.71 25.27
C ARG A 699 -6.13 11.51 26.78
N LEU A 700 -5.16 11.72 27.64
CA LEU A 700 -5.33 11.55 29.10
C LEU A 700 -6.36 12.54 29.66
N THR A 701 -6.31 13.79 29.25
CA THR A 701 -7.29 14.82 29.65
C THR A 701 -8.70 14.43 29.20
N ILE A 702 -8.88 14.03 27.95
CA ILE A 702 -10.19 13.57 27.45
C ILE A 702 -10.68 12.29 28.16
N LYS A 703 -9.80 11.31 28.43
CA LYS A 703 -10.12 10.11 29.24
C LYS A 703 -10.62 10.50 30.63
N ASN A 704 -9.90 11.38 31.31
CA ASN A 704 -10.22 11.82 32.66
C ASN A 704 -11.54 12.63 32.69
N LEU A 705 -11.77 13.49 31.69
CA LEU A 705 -13.00 14.24 31.51
C LEU A 705 -14.20 13.28 31.37
N ARG A 706 -14.11 12.30 30.50
CA ARG A 706 -15.14 11.28 30.31
C ARG A 706 -15.44 10.52 31.62
N ILE A 707 -14.38 10.13 32.36
CA ILE A 707 -14.51 9.43 33.65
C ILE A 707 -15.17 10.35 34.69
N ALA A 708 -14.78 11.63 34.77
CA ALA A 708 -15.38 12.60 35.69
C ALA A 708 -16.88 12.76 35.42
N LEU A 709 -17.29 12.92 34.15
CA LEU A 709 -18.68 12.99 33.75
C LEU A 709 -19.46 11.72 34.11
N SER A 710 -18.87 10.52 33.89
CA SER A 710 -19.54 9.24 34.21
C SER A 710 -19.72 9.03 35.72
N LYS A 711 -18.90 9.69 36.56
CA LYS A 711 -18.98 9.63 38.03
C LYS A 711 -19.73 10.83 38.65
N GLY A 712 -20.29 11.72 37.89
CA GLY A 712 -20.97 12.93 38.37
C GLY A 712 -20.04 13.92 39.11
N GLN A 713 -18.77 13.99 38.71
CA GLN A 713 -17.76 14.90 39.28
C GLN A 713 -17.72 16.18 38.44
N ASP A 714 -18.78 16.99 38.51
CA ASP A 714 -19.03 18.13 37.61
C ASP A 714 -17.91 19.18 37.68
N GLU A 715 -17.50 19.60 38.88
CA GLU A 715 -16.40 20.59 39.06
C GLU A 715 -15.10 20.12 38.42
N LYS A 716 -14.76 18.83 38.54
CA LYS A 716 -13.57 18.24 37.90
C LYS A 716 -13.74 18.18 36.40
N ALA A 717 -14.92 17.88 35.90
CA ALA A 717 -15.22 17.87 34.48
C ALA A 717 -15.07 19.27 33.87
N ASP A 718 -15.64 20.32 34.49
CA ASP A 718 -15.50 21.71 34.04
C ASP A 718 -14.05 22.18 33.98
N ASN A 719 -13.24 21.82 34.97
CA ASN A 719 -11.81 22.13 34.97
C ASN A 719 -11.10 21.46 33.78
N LEU A 720 -11.39 20.19 33.50
CA LEU A 720 -10.81 19.45 32.38
C LEU A 720 -11.29 19.96 31.01
N VAL A 721 -12.54 20.42 30.89
CA VAL A 721 -13.05 21.14 29.70
C VAL A 721 -12.23 22.41 29.46
N ASN A 722 -11.99 23.20 30.51
CA ASN A 722 -11.17 24.42 30.39
C ASN A 722 -9.71 24.12 30.00
N GLU A 723 -9.11 23.08 30.56
CA GLU A 723 -7.77 22.62 30.20
C GLU A 723 -7.72 22.19 28.72
N SER A 724 -8.76 21.52 28.24
CA SER A 724 -8.83 21.04 26.86
C SER A 724 -8.78 22.13 25.79
N LYS A 725 -9.07 23.39 26.14
CA LYS A 725 -9.02 24.56 25.23
C LYS A 725 -7.62 24.81 24.65
N LEU A 726 -6.57 24.46 25.39
CA LEU A 726 -5.19 24.69 25.01
C LEU A 726 -4.52 23.47 24.39
N LEU A 727 -5.16 22.31 24.48
CA LEU A 727 -4.59 21.06 23.96
C LEU A 727 -4.36 21.14 22.44
N LEU A 728 -3.19 20.63 22.01
CA LEU A 728 -2.75 20.67 20.62
C LEU A 728 -2.79 22.07 19.98
N GLY A 729 -2.52 23.12 20.80
CA GLY A 729 -2.56 24.50 20.32
C GLY A 729 -3.98 24.98 19.96
N GLY A 730 -5.01 24.38 20.57
CA GLY A 730 -6.42 24.68 20.29
C GLY A 730 -7.05 23.91 19.15
N GLU A 731 -6.28 23.07 18.43
CA GLU A 731 -6.81 22.26 17.33
C GLU A 731 -7.90 21.27 17.79
N LEU A 732 -7.80 20.77 19.03
CA LEU A 732 -8.76 19.84 19.61
C LEU A 732 -10.01 20.53 20.12
N TRP A 733 -9.95 21.84 20.45
CA TRP A 733 -11.04 22.56 21.09
C TRP A 733 -12.34 22.52 20.28
N LYS A 734 -12.25 22.60 18.96
CA LYS A 734 -13.43 22.56 18.09
C LYS A 734 -14.27 21.30 18.30
N HIS A 735 -13.62 20.15 18.48
CA HIS A 735 -14.32 18.89 18.75
C HIS A 735 -14.91 18.86 20.16
N VAL A 736 -14.18 19.36 21.16
CA VAL A 736 -14.66 19.47 22.53
C VAL A 736 -15.86 20.40 22.59
N GLU A 737 -15.80 21.57 21.95
CA GLU A 737 -16.91 22.54 21.90
C GLU A 737 -18.17 21.94 21.25
N GLU A 738 -18.01 21.18 20.18
CA GLU A 738 -19.13 20.48 19.54
C GLU A 738 -19.75 19.43 20.48
N ILE A 739 -18.92 18.70 21.24
CA ILE A 739 -19.38 17.70 22.22
C ILE A 739 -20.12 18.39 23.39
N GLU A 740 -19.59 19.51 23.88
CA GLU A 740 -20.23 20.25 24.99
C GLU A 740 -21.62 20.84 24.64
N ARG A 741 -21.94 20.98 23.36
CA ARG A 741 -23.30 21.39 22.92
C ARG A 741 -24.32 20.25 23.02
N ILE A 742 -23.88 18.99 23.24
CA ILE A 742 -24.77 17.83 23.39
C ILE A 742 -25.44 17.89 24.79
N GLN A 743 -26.78 18.02 24.83
CA GLN A 743 -27.50 18.13 26.07
C GLN A 743 -27.63 16.78 26.81
N ASP A 744 -27.82 15.68 26.08
CA ASP A 744 -27.89 14.34 26.68
C ASP A 744 -26.56 13.89 27.23
N LEU A 745 -26.48 13.65 28.53
CA LEU A 745 -25.24 13.25 29.21
C LEU A 745 -24.67 11.94 28.69
N LYS A 746 -25.52 10.95 28.37
CA LYS A 746 -25.07 9.66 27.86
C LYS A 746 -24.44 9.83 26.46
N ALA A 747 -25.08 10.58 25.57
CA ALA A 747 -24.57 10.89 24.25
C ALA A 747 -23.27 11.70 24.34
N ARG A 748 -23.15 12.65 25.26
CA ARG A 748 -21.95 13.44 25.51
C ARG A 748 -20.79 12.56 25.98
N ILE A 749 -21.00 11.68 26.96
CA ILE A 749 -20.01 10.71 27.43
C ILE A 749 -19.56 9.80 26.28
N GLN A 750 -20.50 9.35 25.43
CA GLN A 750 -20.19 8.52 24.28
C GLN A 750 -19.36 9.28 23.22
N ALA A 751 -19.67 10.55 22.98
CA ALA A 751 -18.88 11.41 22.05
C ALA A 751 -17.46 11.63 22.56
N TYR A 752 -17.26 11.85 23.87
CA TYR A 752 -15.92 11.88 24.47
C TYR A 752 -15.18 10.54 24.37
N LYS A 753 -15.88 9.42 24.50
CA LYS A 753 -15.29 8.10 24.29
C LYS A 753 -14.78 7.94 22.86
N THR A 754 -15.53 8.44 21.89
CA THR A 754 -15.13 8.42 20.47
C THR A 754 -13.90 9.29 20.23
N LEU A 755 -13.85 10.51 20.80
CA LEU A 755 -12.68 11.38 20.70
C LEU A 755 -11.45 10.76 21.37
N GLU A 756 -11.60 10.19 22.58
CA GLU A 756 -10.53 9.41 23.24
C GLU A 756 -10.04 8.26 22.36
N THR A 757 -10.96 7.53 21.71
CA THR A 757 -10.63 6.41 20.84
C THR A 757 -9.82 6.87 19.62
N ALA A 758 -10.18 8.02 19.01
CA ALA A 758 -9.40 8.59 17.90
C ALA A 758 -7.96 8.91 18.32
N LEU A 759 -7.79 9.57 19.47
CA LEU A 759 -6.45 9.90 20.01
C LEU A 759 -5.66 8.63 20.37
N LYS A 760 -6.32 7.60 20.96
CA LYS A 760 -5.72 6.30 21.26
C LYS A 760 -5.26 5.59 19.99
N LEU A 761 -6.04 5.66 18.91
CA LEU A 761 -5.68 5.08 17.61
C LEU A 761 -4.41 5.72 17.06
N VAL A 762 -4.27 7.05 17.16
CA VAL A 762 -3.02 7.74 16.78
C VAL A 762 -1.83 7.16 17.53
N LEU A 763 -1.89 7.14 18.85
CA LEU A 763 -0.76 6.75 19.72
C LEU A 763 -0.34 5.28 19.49
N ASN A 764 -1.32 4.38 19.38
CA ASN A 764 -1.05 2.95 19.16
C ASN A 764 -0.51 2.66 17.76
N SER A 765 -1.03 3.38 16.74
CA SER A 765 -0.58 3.20 15.36
C SER A 765 0.87 3.65 15.15
N VAL A 766 1.31 4.69 15.87
CA VAL A 766 2.69 5.20 15.80
C VAL A 766 3.70 4.09 16.10
N TYR A 767 3.49 3.34 17.20
CA TYR A 767 4.35 2.22 17.53
C TYR A 767 4.43 1.18 16.38
N GLY A 768 3.28 0.79 15.83
CA GLY A 768 3.23 -0.13 14.69
C GLY A 768 4.01 0.36 13.47
N PHE A 769 3.97 1.66 13.19
CA PHE A 769 4.72 2.25 12.08
C PHE A 769 6.23 2.27 12.30
N THR A 770 6.69 2.46 13.55
CA THR A 770 8.14 2.39 13.86
C THR A 770 8.70 0.98 13.65
N MET A 771 7.84 -0.04 13.73
CA MET A 771 8.19 -1.45 13.60
C MET A 771 8.09 -2.01 12.18
N SER A 772 7.39 -1.34 11.29
CA SER A 772 7.17 -1.81 9.92
C SER A 772 8.48 -2.20 9.24
N LYS A 773 8.51 -3.37 8.59
CA LYS A 773 9.65 -3.84 7.79
C LYS A 773 9.80 -3.05 6.48
N ASP A 774 8.74 -2.39 6.04
CA ASP A 774 8.77 -1.58 4.83
C ASP A 774 9.39 -0.21 5.10
N PHE A 775 10.56 0.02 4.52
CA PHE A 775 11.28 1.30 4.59
C PHE A 775 10.79 2.32 3.55
N ARG A 776 10.16 1.88 2.46
CA ARG A 776 9.78 2.77 1.36
C ARG A 776 8.64 3.68 1.78
N GLY A 777 8.90 4.98 1.82
CA GLY A 777 7.90 5.99 2.19
C GLY A 777 7.44 5.94 3.66
N ASN A 778 8.09 5.19 4.53
CA ASN A 778 7.78 5.16 5.95
C ASN A 778 8.54 6.24 6.71
N THR A 779 7.88 7.36 6.97
CA THR A 779 8.44 8.51 7.70
C THR A 779 8.65 8.27 9.19
N PHE A 780 8.17 7.17 9.74
CA PHE A 780 8.33 6.80 11.17
C PHE A 780 9.51 5.88 11.44
N LYS A 781 10.08 5.30 10.39
CA LYS A 781 11.16 4.30 10.55
C LYS A 781 12.52 4.95 10.63
N ASP A 782 13.17 4.80 11.77
CA ASP A 782 14.61 5.09 11.91
C ASP A 782 15.41 3.85 11.47
N PRO A 783 16.25 3.93 10.44
CA PRO A 783 17.08 2.80 9.98
C PRO A 783 18.01 2.22 11.05
N ARG A 784 18.36 3.02 12.05
CA ARG A 784 19.21 2.61 13.19
C ARG A 784 18.45 1.74 14.20
N ASN A 785 17.10 1.85 14.24
CA ASN A 785 16.26 1.12 15.19
C ASN A 785 16.00 -0.31 14.69
N LYS A 786 17.03 -1.15 14.73
CA LYS A 786 16.98 -2.55 14.31
C LYS A 786 16.53 -3.49 15.44
N ASP A 787 16.81 -3.12 16.67
CA ASP A 787 16.49 -3.86 17.88
C ASP A 787 15.14 -3.50 18.51
N ASN A 788 14.33 -2.68 17.85
CA ASN A 788 13.02 -2.21 18.35
C ASN A 788 13.11 -1.58 19.74
N ILE A 789 13.89 -0.53 19.88
CA ILE A 789 14.17 0.11 21.18
C ILE A 789 12.90 0.49 21.96
N VAL A 790 11.77 0.75 21.28
CA VAL A 790 10.51 1.13 21.94
C VAL A 790 9.94 -0.05 22.76
N ALA A 791 9.77 -1.23 22.13
CA ALA A 791 9.30 -2.42 22.84
C ALA A 791 10.36 -2.97 23.79
N LYS A 792 11.65 -2.93 23.37
CA LYS A 792 12.76 -3.42 24.21
C LYS A 792 12.89 -2.64 25.50
N ARG A 793 12.74 -1.32 25.49
CA ARG A 793 12.79 -0.52 26.71
C ARG A 793 11.77 -1.03 27.74
N GLY A 794 10.51 -1.22 27.32
CA GLY A 794 9.49 -1.78 28.18
C GLY A 794 9.79 -3.21 28.64
N ALA A 795 10.27 -4.05 27.72
CA ALA A 795 10.62 -5.43 28.03
C ALA A 795 11.77 -5.56 29.06
N LEU A 796 12.84 -4.76 28.88
CA LEU A 796 13.97 -4.74 29.81
C LEU A 796 13.55 -4.21 31.19
N PHE A 797 12.72 -3.17 31.22
CA PHE A 797 12.09 -2.67 32.41
C PHE A 797 11.29 -3.77 33.15
N MET A 798 10.48 -4.58 32.42
CA MET A 798 9.71 -5.65 33.04
C MET A 798 10.58 -6.78 33.59
N VAL A 799 11.77 -7.01 33.02
CA VAL A 799 12.76 -7.95 33.60
C VAL A 799 13.30 -7.40 34.93
N ASP A 800 13.65 -6.12 34.97
CA ASP A 800 14.12 -5.45 36.20
C ASP A 800 13.02 -5.39 37.28
N LEU A 801 11.77 -5.12 36.87
CA LEU A 801 10.62 -5.12 37.76
C LEU A 801 10.40 -6.50 38.40
N LYS A 802 10.49 -7.56 37.59
CA LYS A 802 10.36 -8.94 38.09
C LYS A 802 11.39 -9.22 39.15
N GLU A 803 12.66 -8.94 38.89
CA GLU A 803 13.75 -9.13 39.85
C GLU A 803 13.54 -8.27 41.12
N PHE A 804 13.09 -7.03 40.98
CA PHE A 804 12.79 -6.13 42.10
C PHE A 804 11.69 -6.72 43.01
N ILE A 805 10.59 -7.20 42.41
CA ILE A 805 9.47 -7.81 43.18
C ILE A 805 9.92 -9.08 43.89
N GLU A 806 10.69 -9.94 43.21
CA GLU A 806 11.19 -11.18 43.77
C GLU A 806 12.19 -10.98 44.94
N ASN A 807 13.04 -9.92 44.83
CA ASN A 807 13.95 -9.52 45.90
C ASN A 807 13.20 -8.97 47.13
N LEU A 808 11.97 -8.47 46.98
CA LEU A 808 11.10 -8.10 48.09
C LEU A 808 10.36 -9.32 48.70
N GLY A 809 10.60 -10.52 48.20
CA GLY A 809 10.03 -11.76 48.72
C GLY A 809 8.64 -12.10 48.16
N TYR A 810 8.20 -11.45 47.13
CA TYR A 810 6.93 -11.76 46.44
C TYR A 810 7.18 -12.58 45.18
N GLU A 811 6.18 -13.34 44.76
CA GLU A 811 6.28 -14.17 43.58
C GLU A 811 5.58 -13.54 42.38
N VAL A 812 6.33 -13.30 41.30
CA VAL A 812 5.78 -12.93 40.00
C VAL A 812 5.40 -14.21 39.27
N ILE A 813 4.11 -14.37 38.98
CA ILE A 813 3.60 -15.58 38.31
C ILE A 813 3.42 -15.40 36.81
N HIS A 814 3.15 -14.19 36.35
CA HIS A 814 2.92 -13.91 34.92
C HIS A 814 3.30 -12.49 34.56
N ILE A 815 3.98 -12.35 33.43
CA ILE A 815 4.22 -11.07 32.74
C ILE A 815 3.83 -11.24 31.27
N LYS A 816 3.09 -10.28 30.74
CA LYS A 816 2.78 -10.24 29.33
C LYS A 816 2.85 -8.82 28.82
N THR A 817 3.96 -8.46 28.18
CA THR A 817 4.29 -7.15 27.61
C THR A 817 4.27 -6.02 28.64
N ASP A 818 3.10 -5.54 29.05
CA ASP A 818 2.85 -4.39 29.91
C ASP A 818 2.14 -4.75 31.24
N SER A 819 1.73 -6.00 31.39
CA SER A 819 1.01 -6.48 32.56
C SER A 819 1.86 -7.40 33.43
N VAL A 820 1.81 -7.22 34.75
CA VAL A 820 2.43 -8.10 35.74
C VAL A 820 1.39 -8.65 36.71
N LYS A 821 1.50 -9.95 37.06
CA LYS A 821 0.65 -10.61 38.04
C LYS A 821 1.49 -11.12 39.20
N ILE A 822 1.14 -10.71 40.41
CA ILE A 822 1.88 -10.96 41.63
C ILE A 822 1.01 -11.76 42.61
N ALA A 823 1.49 -12.95 42.99
CA ALA A 823 0.77 -13.82 43.91
C ALA A 823 0.89 -13.29 45.37
N ASN A 824 -0.16 -13.48 46.17
CA ASN A 824 -0.27 -13.06 47.54
C ASN A 824 0.10 -11.60 47.79
N ALA A 825 -0.25 -10.75 46.83
CA ALA A 825 0.06 -9.33 46.88
C ALA A 825 -0.74 -8.62 47.98
N ASN A 826 -0.09 -7.69 48.66
CA ASN A 826 -0.71 -6.76 49.58
C ASN A 826 -0.61 -5.30 49.07
N PRO A 827 -1.33 -4.35 49.68
CA PRO A 827 -1.29 -2.96 49.22
C PRO A 827 0.13 -2.35 49.21
N ALA A 828 1.04 -2.80 50.07
CA ALA A 828 2.39 -2.27 50.13
C ALA A 828 3.20 -2.64 48.87
N ILE A 829 3.19 -3.90 48.41
CA ILE A 829 3.88 -4.30 47.20
C ILE A 829 3.28 -3.64 45.96
N ILE A 830 1.97 -3.43 45.92
CA ILE A 830 1.31 -2.70 44.83
C ILE A 830 1.88 -1.29 44.73
N GLN A 831 2.01 -0.58 45.86
CA GLN A 831 2.58 0.76 45.92
C GLN A 831 4.06 0.76 45.51
N GLU A 832 4.85 -0.20 45.94
CA GLU A 832 6.26 -0.34 45.55
C GLU A 832 6.42 -0.53 44.02
N VAL A 833 5.55 -1.32 43.41
CA VAL A 833 5.55 -1.51 41.93
C VAL A 833 5.24 -0.20 41.22
N ILE A 834 4.24 0.56 41.71
CA ILE A 834 3.86 1.85 41.14
C ILE A 834 5.05 2.84 41.23
N GLU A 835 5.72 2.89 42.38
CA GLU A 835 6.88 3.78 42.60
C GLU A 835 8.09 3.34 41.78
N PHE A 836 8.33 2.03 41.65
CA PHE A 836 9.39 1.51 40.79
C PHE A 836 9.14 1.90 39.32
N GLY A 837 7.90 1.75 38.84
CA GLY A 837 7.52 2.18 37.49
C GLY A 837 7.82 3.66 37.23
N ARG A 838 7.45 4.54 38.15
CA ARG A 838 7.68 6.00 38.06
C ARG A 838 9.14 6.38 37.89
N ARG A 839 10.08 5.63 38.43
CA ARG A 839 11.53 5.87 38.24
C ARG A 839 11.95 5.76 36.77
N TYR A 840 11.23 4.97 35.99
CA TYR A 840 11.44 4.77 34.56
C TYR A 840 10.44 5.57 33.70
N GLY A 841 9.58 6.38 34.34
CA GLY A 841 8.53 7.16 33.69
C GLY A 841 7.27 6.38 33.34
N TYR A 842 7.11 5.15 33.84
CA TYR A 842 5.92 4.34 33.65
C TYR A 842 4.94 4.52 34.80
N GLU A 843 3.66 4.68 34.48
CA GLU A 843 2.58 4.68 35.46
C GLU A 843 1.88 3.34 35.43
N PHE A 844 1.73 2.69 36.59
CA PHE A 844 0.96 1.48 36.74
C PHE A 844 -0.46 1.78 37.21
N GLU A 845 -1.42 1.06 36.61
CA GLU A 845 -2.80 0.98 37.06
C GLU A 845 -2.98 -0.40 37.73
N HIS A 846 -3.56 -0.45 38.96
CA HIS A 846 -4.00 -1.69 39.56
C HIS A 846 -5.38 -2.02 39.02
N GLU A 847 -5.44 -2.94 38.05
CA GLU A 847 -6.69 -3.28 37.35
C GLU A 847 -7.65 -4.05 38.25
N THR A 848 -7.19 -5.16 38.83
CA THR A 848 -7.99 -6.01 39.71
C THR A 848 -7.09 -6.90 40.58
N THR A 849 -7.69 -7.57 41.55
CA THR A 849 -7.04 -8.64 42.27
C THR A 849 -7.86 -9.93 42.09
N TYR A 850 -7.27 -10.92 41.43
CA TYR A 850 -7.88 -12.24 41.32
C TYR A 850 -7.88 -12.95 42.65
N GLU A 851 -9.04 -13.43 43.05
CA GLU A 851 -9.19 -14.30 44.21
C GLU A 851 -8.39 -15.60 43.99
N LYS A 852 -8.49 -16.11 42.75
CA LYS A 852 -7.80 -17.33 42.32
C LYS A 852 -7.55 -17.32 40.82
N ILE A 853 -6.45 -17.94 40.41
CA ILE A 853 -6.08 -18.11 39.00
C ILE A 853 -5.43 -19.46 38.79
N CYS A 854 -5.85 -20.19 37.77
CA CYS A 854 -5.13 -21.31 37.21
C CYS A 854 -4.39 -20.88 35.96
N LEU A 855 -3.09 -20.71 36.05
CA LEU A 855 -2.22 -20.35 34.98
C LEU A 855 -1.65 -21.60 34.32
N VAL A 856 -2.09 -21.89 33.10
CA VAL A 856 -1.64 -23.06 32.32
C VAL A 856 -0.31 -22.77 31.62
N ASN A 857 -0.22 -21.63 31.01
CA ASN A 857 1.00 -21.09 30.36
C ASN A 857 0.88 -19.57 30.17
N ASP A 858 1.83 -18.96 29.51
CA ASP A 858 1.88 -17.51 29.25
C ASP A 858 0.73 -16.95 28.37
N ALA A 859 -0.05 -17.84 27.76
CA ALA A 859 -1.16 -17.45 26.85
C ALA A 859 -2.52 -17.98 27.32
N VAL A 860 -2.57 -18.92 28.25
CA VAL A 860 -3.79 -19.65 28.69
C VAL A 860 -3.92 -19.64 30.19
N TYR A 861 -5.00 -19.04 30.68
CA TYR A 861 -5.38 -19.07 32.09
C TYR A 861 -6.88 -18.85 32.28
N ILE A 862 -7.38 -19.29 33.47
CA ILE A 862 -8.72 -18.98 33.97
C ILE A 862 -8.57 -18.35 35.35
N ALA A 863 -9.24 -17.23 35.60
CA ALA A 863 -9.15 -16.49 36.85
C ALA A 863 -10.53 -16.05 37.35
N LYS A 864 -10.66 -15.80 38.65
CA LYS A 864 -11.87 -15.26 39.28
C LYS A 864 -11.54 -14.03 40.12
N ASP A 865 -12.34 -12.98 39.99
CA ASP A 865 -12.32 -11.81 40.86
C ASP A 865 -13.72 -11.45 41.36
N GLY A 866 -13.88 -10.29 41.97
CA GLY A 866 -15.18 -9.84 42.49
C GLY A 866 -16.25 -9.59 41.43
N GLU A 867 -15.87 -9.44 40.15
CA GLU A 867 -16.80 -9.26 39.03
C GLU A 867 -17.19 -10.60 38.37
N GLY A 868 -16.41 -11.66 38.60
CA GLY A 868 -16.71 -12.97 38.07
C GLY A 868 -15.49 -13.72 37.49
N TRP A 869 -15.74 -14.60 36.53
CA TRP A 869 -14.71 -15.40 35.89
C TRP A 869 -14.14 -14.74 34.63
N HIS A 870 -12.84 -14.82 34.47
CA HIS A 870 -12.09 -14.27 33.34
C HIS A 870 -11.26 -15.36 32.66
N ALA A 871 -11.53 -15.61 31.38
CA ALA A 871 -10.83 -16.60 30.60
C ALA A 871 -9.83 -15.96 29.61
N THR A 872 -8.67 -16.55 29.47
CA THR A 872 -7.70 -16.22 28.43
C THR A 872 -7.21 -17.48 27.73
N GLY A 873 -7.08 -17.43 26.39
CA GLY A 873 -6.77 -18.57 25.56
C GLY A 873 -8.01 -19.25 25.00
N ALA A 874 -7.89 -19.88 23.82
CA ALA A 874 -9.01 -20.47 23.09
C ALA A 874 -9.73 -21.56 23.88
N GLU A 875 -9.00 -22.32 24.67
CA GLU A 875 -9.50 -23.43 25.47
C GLU A 875 -10.56 -22.99 26.47
N PHE A 876 -10.28 -21.94 27.26
CA PHE A 876 -11.24 -21.47 28.28
C PHE A 876 -12.21 -20.40 27.78
N LYS A 877 -11.89 -19.76 26.63
CA LYS A 877 -12.82 -18.81 25.97
C LYS A 877 -13.87 -19.46 25.10
N ASP A 878 -13.76 -20.78 24.87
CA ASP A 878 -14.81 -21.52 24.19
C ASP A 878 -16.11 -21.36 25.00
N PRO A 879 -17.22 -20.88 24.42
CA PRO A 879 -18.45 -20.60 25.12
C PRO A 879 -19.00 -21.85 25.82
N VAL A 880 -18.84 -23.02 25.21
CA VAL A 880 -19.30 -24.30 25.83
C VAL A 880 -18.53 -24.58 27.10
N VAL A 881 -17.20 -24.41 27.09
CA VAL A 881 -16.34 -24.59 28.27
C VAL A 881 -16.65 -23.54 29.33
N PHE A 882 -16.66 -22.28 28.93
CA PHE A 882 -16.79 -21.13 29.83
C PHE A 882 -18.14 -21.14 30.56
N LYS A 883 -19.22 -21.25 29.79
CA LYS A 883 -20.58 -21.28 30.36
C LYS A 883 -20.82 -22.53 31.20
N THR A 884 -20.41 -23.69 30.72
CA THR A 884 -20.67 -24.95 31.45
C THR A 884 -19.86 -25.08 32.74
N LEU A 885 -18.58 -24.68 32.74
CA LEU A 885 -17.67 -24.94 33.84
C LEU A 885 -17.58 -23.79 34.85
N PHE A 886 -17.78 -22.55 34.43
CA PHE A 886 -17.44 -21.41 35.28
C PHE A 886 -18.60 -20.48 35.56
N THR A 887 -19.46 -20.11 34.60
CA THR A 887 -20.56 -19.17 34.86
C THR A 887 -21.88 -19.88 35.17
N GLY A 888 -22.08 -21.08 34.70
CA GLY A 888 -23.35 -21.81 34.85
C GLY A 888 -24.49 -21.22 33.99
N GLU A 889 -24.15 -20.36 32.99
CA GLU A 889 -25.12 -19.81 32.08
C GLU A 889 -25.65 -20.87 31.11
N GLN A 890 -26.89 -20.72 30.69
CA GLN A 890 -27.48 -21.62 29.69
C GLN A 890 -26.77 -21.43 28.31
N LEU A 891 -26.50 -22.57 27.67
CA LEU A 891 -25.92 -22.55 26.33
C LEU A 891 -26.98 -22.19 25.28
N ASP A 892 -26.63 -21.26 24.41
CA ASP A 892 -27.38 -20.93 23.20
C ASP A 892 -26.84 -21.79 22.03
N PHE A 893 -27.65 -21.97 20.97
CA PHE A 893 -27.20 -22.70 19.78
C PHE A 893 -25.92 -22.10 19.17
N LYS A 894 -25.80 -20.78 19.19
CA LYS A 894 -24.60 -20.07 18.69
C LYS A 894 -23.31 -20.46 19.45
N ASP A 895 -23.41 -20.81 20.72
CA ASP A 895 -22.27 -21.24 21.52
C ASP A 895 -21.68 -22.57 21.04
N LEU A 896 -22.51 -23.39 20.40
CA LEU A 896 -22.13 -24.67 19.81
C LEU A 896 -21.51 -24.53 18.42
N CYS A 897 -21.63 -23.35 17.81
CA CYS A 897 -21.21 -23.10 16.45
C CYS A 897 -19.76 -22.61 16.37
N GLN A 898 -19.09 -22.93 15.28
CA GLN A 898 -17.71 -22.57 14.98
C GLN A 898 -17.60 -21.90 13.63
N THR A 899 -17.10 -20.68 13.58
CA THR A 899 -16.77 -20.03 12.31
C THR A 899 -15.50 -20.62 11.72
N LYS A 900 -15.56 -21.12 10.49
CA LYS A 900 -14.42 -21.61 9.73
C LYS A 900 -14.26 -20.79 8.46
N GLN A 901 -13.01 -20.53 8.09
CA GLN A 901 -12.66 -19.72 6.93
C GLN A 901 -11.50 -20.36 6.17
N SER A 902 -11.59 -20.36 4.83
CA SER A 902 -10.49 -20.71 3.95
C SER A 902 -9.65 -19.46 3.67
N ARG A 903 -8.49 -19.34 4.34
CA ARG A 903 -7.59 -18.18 4.21
C ARG A 903 -6.79 -18.16 2.92
N ASP A 904 -6.71 -19.27 2.21
CA ASP A 904 -5.95 -19.41 0.95
C ASP A 904 -6.83 -19.21 -0.31
N GLY A 905 -8.06 -18.76 -0.12
CA GLY A 905 -9.01 -18.48 -1.20
C GLY A 905 -9.69 -19.71 -1.80
N SER A 906 -9.38 -20.94 -1.33
CA SER A 906 -10.06 -22.15 -1.78
C SER A 906 -11.49 -22.19 -1.26
N ILE A 907 -12.38 -22.83 -2.01
CA ILE A 907 -13.78 -23.07 -1.60
C ILE A 907 -13.83 -24.25 -0.63
N MET A 908 -14.64 -24.12 0.42
CA MET A 908 -14.93 -25.19 1.38
C MET A 908 -16.17 -25.98 0.93
N TYR A 909 -16.15 -27.27 1.22
CA TYR A 909 -17.23 -28.21 0.96
C TYR A 909 -17.51 -29.07 2.17
N LEU A 910 -18.79 -29.40 2.39
CA LEU A 910 -19.16 -30.54 3.22
C LEU A 910 -19.28 -31.78 2.31
N VAL A 911 -18.57 -32.84 2.68
CA VAL A 911 -18.53 -34.09 1.90
C VAL A 911 -19.06 -35.26 2.76
N ASP A 912 -20.10 -35.92 2.25
CA ASP A 912 -20.66 -37.15 2.82
C ASP A 912 -20.84 -38.21 1.70
N GLY A 913 -20.00 -39.24 1.74
CA GLY A 913 -19.93 -40.24 0.66
C GLY A 913 -19.61 -39.58 -0.68
N ASP A 914 -20.50 -39.77 -1.66
CA ASP A 914 -20.38 -39.17 -3.00
C ASP A 914 -21.02 -37.77 -3.08
N HIS A 915 -21.66 -37.31 -2.02
CA HIS A 915 -22.33 -36.01 -1.99
C HIS A 915 -21.37 -34.91 -1.56
N ARG A 916 -21.40 -33.81 -2.29
CA ARG A 916 -20.51 -32.67 -2.06
C ARG A 916 -21.31 -31.38 -2.07
N LEU A 917 -21.47 -30.74 -0.92
CA LEU A 917 -22.13 -29.45 -0.77
C LEU A 917 -21.11 -28.33 -0.74
N GLN A 918 -21.23 -27.39 -1.67
CA GLN A 918 -20.40 -26.17 -1.70
C GLN A 918 -20.88 -25.21 -0.61
N ILE A 919 -19.94 -24.79 0.26
CA ILE A 919 -20.23 -23.82 1.33
C ILE A 919 -19.79 -22.42 0.96
N GLY A 920 -18.66 -22.26 0.27
CA GLY A 920 -18.05 -21.00 0.03
C GLY A 920 -16.70 -20.83 0.74
N ARG A 921 -16.28 -19.62 1.02
CA ARG A 921 -14.97 -19.35 1.67
C ARG A 921 -15.07 -19.18 3.16
N THR A 922 -16.24 -18.86 3.66
CA THR A 922 -16.54 -18.68 5.09
C THR A 922 -17.86 -19.36 5.41
N GLY A 923 -18.01 -19.88 6.62
CA GLY A 923 -19.27 -20.46 7.06
C GLY A 923 -19.30 -20.69 8.56
N LEU A 924 -20.50 -20.88 9.09
CA LEU A 924 -20.78 -21.23 10.48
C LEU A 924 -21.16 -22.71 10.53
N PHE A 925 -20.45 -23.47 11.35
CA PHE A 925 -20.56 -24.92 11.40
C PHE A 925 -20.81 -25.40 12.83
N VAL A 926 -21.56 -26.46 12.97
CA VAL A 926 -21.74 -27.14 14.26
C VAL A 926 -21.30 -28.63 14.15
N PRO A 927 -20.56 -29.17 15.12
CA PRO A 927 -20.24 -30.60 15.18
C PRO A 927 -21.49 -31.45 15.34
N VAL A 928 -21.64 -32.44 14.46
CA VAL A 928 -22.80 -33.34 14.46
C VAL A 928 -22.38 -34.81 14.36
N LYS A 929 -23.30 -35.74 14.68
CA LYS A 929 -23.09 -37.17 14.48
C LYS A 929 -22.88 -37.45 12.99
N LYS A 930 -22.14 -38.54 12.71
CA LYS A 930 -21.74 -38.91 11.33
C LYS A 930 -22.90 -39.00 10.35
N GLU A 931 -24.02 -39.54 10.82
CA GLU A 931 -25.23 -39.74 10.04
C GLU A 931 -26.01 -38.46 9.70
N HIS A 932 -25.60 -37.34 10.27
CA HIS A 932 -26.28 -36.05 10.13
C HIS A 932 -25.43 -34.94 9.53
N GLY A 933 -24.23 -35.22 8.98
CA GLY A 933 -23.36 -34.20 8.47
C GLY A 933 -22.26 -34.72 7.57
N GLY A 934 -21.44 -33.80 7.07
CA GLY A 934 -20.33 -34.09 6.19
C GLY A 934 -18.97 -33.70 6.79
N LYS A 935 -17.90 -34.24 6.22
CA LYS A 935 -16.53 -33.80 6.52
C LYS A 935 -16.27 -32.45 5.87
N LEU A 936 -15.78 -31.49 6.65
CA LEU A 936 -15.43 -30.18 6.12
C LEU A 936 -14.05 -30.21 5.45
N VAL A 937 -14.04 -30.04 4.15
CA VAL A 937 -12.83 -30.04 3.33
C VAL A 937 -12.74 -28.76 2.50
N LYS A 938 -11.52 -28.41 2.09
CA LYS A 938 -11.26 -27.37 1.08
C LYS A 938 -10.67 -28.00 -0.17
N PHE A 939 -11.16 -27.60 -1.31
CA PHE A 939 -10.72 -28.10 -2.61
C PHE A 939 -9.66 -27.19 -3.21
N LYS A 940 -8.49 -27.79 -3.49
CA LYS A 940 -7.38 -27.06 -4.10
C LYS A 940 -6.51 -28.03 -4.90
N ASN A 941 -6.10 -27.61 -6.12
CA ASN A 941 -5.25 -28.41 -7.00
C ASN A 941 -5.82 -29.84 -7.21
N GLU A 942 -7.11 -29.92 -7.51
CA GLU A 942 -7.86 -31.17 -7.79
C GLU A 942 -7.86 -32.17 -6.61
N LYS A 943 -7.62 -31.70 -5.38
CA LYS A 943 -7.59 -32.53 -4.17
C LYS A 943 -8.34 -31.87 -3.01
N ASP A 944 -8.92 -32.74 -2.18
CA ASP A 944 -9.52 -32.34 -0.93
C ASP A 944 -8.50 -32.35 0.20
N TYR A 945 -8.51 -31.28 0.97
CA TYR A 945 -7.72 -31.13 2.20
C TYR A 945 -8.67 -30.84 3.36
N ALA A 946 -8.44 -31.43 4.51
CA ALA A 946 -9.20 -31.08 5.72
C ALA A 946 -8.99 -29.58 6.05
N VAL A 947 -10.05 -28.89 6.45
CA VAL A 947 -9.94 -27.52 6.95
C VAL A 947 -9.24 -27.58 8.31
N PRO A 948 -8.23 -26.76 8.57
CA PRO A 948 -7.50 -26.78 9.84
C PRO A 948 -8.42 -26.61 11.05
N GLY A 949 -8.20 -27.39 12.09
CA GLY A 949 -8.99 -27.34 13.34
C GLY A 949 -10.37 -27.98 13.21
N THR A 950 -10.60 -28.84 12.21
CA THR A 950 -11.83 -29.63 12.11
C THR A 950 -11.53 -31.11 12.39
N LYS A 951 -12.36 -31.71 13.25
CA LYS A 951 -12.34 -33.15 13.57
C LYS A 951 -13.79 -33.64 13.54
N GLY A 952 -14.06 -34.73 12.79
CA GLY A 952 -15.41 -35.28 12.76
C GLY A 952 -16.26 -34.74 11.59
N TYR A 953 -17.58 -34.69 11.83
CA TYR A 953 -18.61 -34.32 10.89
C TYR A 953 -19.26 -33.00 11.32
N TYR A 954 -19.64 -32.20 10.35
CA TYR A 954 -20.20 -30.89 10.58
C TYR A 954 -21.48 -30.69 9.77
N TRP A 955 -22.35 -29.90 10.32
CA TRP A 955 -23.48 -29.31 9.65
C TRP A 955 -23.25 -27.81 9.51
N ALA A 956 -23.64 -27.21 8.38
CA ALA A 956 -23.55 -25.77 8.16
C ALA A 956 -24.91 -25.13 8.45
N GLU A 957 -24.91 -24.00 9.16
CA GLU A 957 -26.12 -23.23 9.38
C GLU A 957 -26.58 -22.57 8.08
N ALA A 958 -27.89 -22.42 7.98
CA ALA A 958 -28.60 -21.65 6.99
C ALA A 958 -28.88 -22.32 5.64
N ASP A 959 -29.51 -21.57 4.77
CA ASP A 959 -30.13 -21.88 3.49
C ASP A 959 -29.36 -22.83 2.54
N THR A 960 -28.09 -23.09 2.85
CA THR A 960 -27.18 -23.94 2.08
C THR A 960 -27.44 -25.46 2.22
N ILE A 961 -28.26 -25.88 3.18
CA ILE A 961 -28.44 -27.31 3.51
C ILE A 961 -29.49 -28.00 2.62
N ARG A 962 -30.24 -27.25 1.86
CA ARG A 962 -31.36 -27.77 1.04
C ARG A 962 -30.97 -28.67 -0.14
N GLU A 963 -29.66 -28.80 -0.41
CA GLU A 963 -29.17 -29.57 -1.58
C GLU A 963 -28.43 -30.87 -1.27
N LEU A 964 -28.29 -31.24 -0.01
CA LEU A 964 -27.85 -32.57 0.36
C LEU A 964 -28.99 -33.57 0.04
N SER A 965 -28.68 -34.73 -0.55
CA SER A 965 -29.63 -35.70 -1.05
C SER A 965 -30.76 -36.10 -0.08
N GLY A 966 -31.89 -36.48 -0.63
CA GLY A 966 -33.19 -36.64 0.00
C GLY A 966 -33.24 -37.19 1.44
N ASP A 967 -32.52 -38.25 1.78
CA ASP A 967 -32.58 -38.84 3.11
C ASP A 967 -31.87 -38.00 4.20
N ALA A 968 -30.84 -37.22 3.84
CA ALA A 968 -30.17 -36.35 4.76
C ALA A 968 -30.94 -35.01 4.90
N ILE A 969 -31.61 -34.57 3.84
CA ILE A 969 -32.43 -33.35 3.84
C ILE A 969 -33.71 -33.53 4.67
N GLU A 970 -34.39 -34.65 4.56
CA GLU A 970 -35.58 -34.95 5.37
C GLU A 970 -35.27 -35.01 6.86
N ARG A 971 -34.04 -35.42 7.23
CA ARG A 971 -33.56 -35.46 8.60
C ARG A 971 -33.06 -34.08 9.08
N MET A 972 -32.67 -33.18 8.14
CA MET A 972 -32.14 -31.81 8.43
C MET A 972 -33.13 -30.69 8.08
N ALA A 973 -34.33 -31.01 7.58
CA ALA A 973 -35.38 -30.01 7.33
C ALA A 973 -35.90 -29.45 8.64
N PHE A 974 -35.13 -28.59 9.26
CA PHE A 974 -35.48 -27.85 10.43
C PHE A 974 -36.08 -26.51 10.10
N GLU A 975 -37.20 -26.27 10.73
CA GLU A 975 -37.66 -24.91 10.99
C GLU A 975 -36.58 -24.16 11.76
N PRO A 976 -36.38 -22.84 11.50
CA PRO A 976 -35.44 -22.06 12.28
C PRO A 976 -35.72 -22.29 13.77
N VAL A 977 -34.69 -22.49 14.57
CA VAL A 977 -34.78 -22.76 15.99
C VAL A 977 -35.54 -21.60 16.66
N GLN A 978 -36.84 -21.66 16.64
CA GLN A 978 -37.68 -21.04 17.63
C GLN A 978 -37.64 -21.99 18.83
N GLU A 979 -37.12 -21.49 19.94
CA GLU A 979 -37.13 -22.08 21.29
C GLU A 979 -37.85 -23.43 21.38
N SER A 980 -37.13 -24.55 21.11
CA SER A 980 -37.74 -25.88 21.25
C SER A 980 -37.60 -26.31 22.69
N VAL A 981 -38.76 -26.53 23.32
CA VAL A 981 -38.94 -27.15 24.59
C VAL A 981 -38.17 -28.50 24.63
N PRO A 982 -37.42 -28.81 25.72
CA PRO A 982 -36.73 -30.08 25.86
C PRO A 982 -37.72 -31.25 25.79
N GLY A 983 -37.55 -32.14 24.80
CA GLY A 983 -38.34 -33.36 24.65
C GLY A 983 -39.06 -33.59 23.33
N SER A 984 -39.05 -32.69 22.39
CA SER A 984 -39.48 -32.91 20.99
C SER A 984 -38.24 -33.11 20.14
N GLY A 985 -38.06 -34.26 19.46
CA GLY A 985 -36.88 -34.63 18.64
C GLY A 985 -36.30 -33.48 17.84
N GLY A 986 -35.51 -32.71 18.51
CA GLY A 986 -34.98 -31.42 18.05
C GLY A 986 -33.50 -31.54 17.68
N ILE A 987 -32.86 -30.41 17.36
CA ILE A 987 -31.47 -30.29 16.95
C ILE A 987 -30.49 -31.02 17.90
N SER A 988 -30.85 -31.18 19.18
CA SER A 988 -30.11 -31.96 20.18
C SER A 988 -29.86 -33.41 19.79
N ASP A 989 -30.71 -33.99 18.95
CA ASP A 989 -30.58 -35.42 18.57
C ASP A 989 -29.50 -35.59 17.47
N ILE A 990 -29.18 -34.56 16.75
CA ILE A 990 -28.17 -34.57 15.67
C ILE A 990 -26.80 -34.11 16.16
N LEU A 991 -26.72 -33.35 17.23
CA LEU A 991 -25.46 -32.83 17.78
C LEU A 991 -24.53 -33.98 18.23
N ASP A 992 -23.25 -33.79 17.96
CA ASP A 992 -22.21 -34.67 18.55
C ASP A 992 -21.93 -34.24 20.00
N MET A 993 -22.80 -34.66 20.92
CA MET A 993 -22.63 -34.35 22.33
C MET A 993 -21.29 -34.88 22.87
N GLY A 994 -20.80 -36.00 22.36
CA GLY A 994 -19.50 -36.54 22.75
C GLY A 994 -18.35 -35.61 22.38
N TYR A 995 -18.46 -34.87 21.26
CA TYR A 995 -17.49 -33.80 20.90
C TYR A 995 -17.46 -32.72 22.00
N PHE A 996 -18.62 -32.18 22.37
CA PHE A 996 -18.70 -31.11 23.39
C PHE A 996 -18.30 -31.58 24.79
N GLU A 997 -18.69 -32.79 25.19
CA GLU A 997 -18.25 -33.41 26.44
C GLU A 997 -16.73 -33.57 26.49
N ASN A 998 -16.11 -33.99 25.38
CA ASN A 998 -14.65 -34.09 25.29
C ASN A 998 -13.96 -32.74 25.45
N VAL A 999 -14.47 -31.67 24.81
CA VAL A 999 -13.92 -30.31 24.92
C VAL A 999 -13.98 -29.80 26.35
N VAL A 1000 -15.11 -30.04 27.05
CA VAL A 1000 -15.28 -29.70 28.47
C VAL A 1000 -14.35 -30.55 29.34
N GLN A 1001 -14.23 -31.86 29.08
CA GLN A 1001 -13.37 -32.76 29.83
C GLN A 1001 -11.88 -32.41 29.64
N GLU A 1002 -11.44 -32.09 28.45
CA GLU A 1002 -10.06 -31.63 28.17
C GLU A 1002 -9.73 -30.36 29.01
N ALA A 1003 -10.67 -29.41 29.12
CA ALA A 1003 -10.49 -28.22 29.94
C ALA A 1003 -10.41 -28.56 31.47
N ILE A 1004 -11.23 -29.49 31.95
CA ILE A 1004 -11.15 -30.01 33.34
C ILE A 1004 -9.79 -30.64 33.59
N GLU A 1005 -9.33 -31.50 32.67
CA GLU A 1005 -8.04 -32.19 32.81
C GLU A 1005 -6.87 -31.18 32.78
N THR A 1006 -7.01 -30.10 32.03
CA THR A 1006 -6.00 -29.05 31.99
C THR A 1006 -5.88 -28.34 33.34
N VAL A 1007 -6.99 -28.02 34.00
CA VAL A 1007 -6.97 -27.46 35.37
C VAL A 1007 -6.45 -28.48 36.38
N ASN A 1008 -6.84 -29.76 36.26
CA ASN A 1008 -6.42 -30.84 37.15
C ASN A 1008 -4.91 -31.12 37.16
N LYS A 1009 -4.17 -30.63 36.16
CA LYS A 1009 -2.69 -30.68 36.18
C LYS A 1009 -2.08 -29.84 37.31
N PHE A 1010 -2.83 -28.84 37.81
CA PHE A 1010 -2.34 -27.85 38.76
C PHE A 1010 -3.08 -27.85 40.09
N CYS A 1011 -4.37 -28.24 40.11
CA CYS A 1011 -5.20 -28.33 41.33
C CYS A 1011 -6.44 -29.18 41.04
N ASP A 1012 -7.12 -29.62 42.06
CA ASP A 1012 -8.42 -30.29 41.90
C ASP A 1012 -9.44 -29.30 41.31
N PHE A 1013 -10.06 -29.66 40.19
CA PHE A 1013 -10.99 -28.80 39.48
C PHE A 1013 -12.19 -28.38 40.35
N LYS A 1014 -12.75 -29.34 41.17
CA LYS A 1014 -13.91 -29.05 42.00
C LYS A 1014 -13.58 -28.03 43.09
N GLU A 1015 -12.39 -28.16 43.70
CA GLU A 1015 -11.89 -27.19 44.68
C GLU A 1015 -11.59 -25.84 44.05
N PHE A 1016 -11.12 -25.87 42.82
CA PHE A 1016 -10.84 -24.62 42.08
C PHE A 1016 -12.10 -23.86 41.74
N VAL A 1017 -13.17 -24.50 41.29
CA VAL A 1017 -14.41 -23.84 40.92
C VAL A 1017 -15.24 -23.41 42.13
N ALA A 1018 -15.25 -24.25 43.22
CA ALA A 1018 -15.87 -23.89 44.50
C ALA A 1018 -15.26 -22.60 45.08
#